data_5f235752c48c12686e595cbc1d3cc38a
#
_entry.id   5f235752c48c12686e595cbc1d3cc38a
#
_cell.length_a   1.000
_cell.length_b   1.000
_cell.length_c   1.000
_cell.angle_alpha   90.00
_cell.angle_beta   90.00
_cell.angle_gamma   90.00
#
_symmetry.space_group_name_H-M   'P 1'
#
loop_
_entity.id
_entity.type
_entity.pdbx_description
1 polymer ?
#
loop_
_entity_poly.entity_id
_entity_poly.type
_entity_poly.pdbx_seq_one_letter_code
_entity_poly.pdbx_strand_id
1 'polypeptide(L)'
;MCSVDDFQAQRSQLVALLVSGSLEGFESILDWLLSWEVLSWEDYEGLHLPGQPLSHLARSLLDTVWNKGSWGCQKLIAAVQRAQADGHPPEFHGCWDPHSLHPARDLQSHRPAVVRRLYNHVEAVLDLAREQGFLSQYECDEVRLPIFTSSQRARRLLDLATVKANGLAAFLLQHVQDLPVAPSLPLQATECQKYISKLRTTVSAQSRFLSTYDGVENLCLEDIYTENILEVRTEAGMAGSSQKSPTTLGLEELFSTHGNVNEDADTVLVVGEAGSGKSTLLQRLHLLWATGRDFQEFLFVFPFSCRQLRCLAKSLSLRMLLFEHCCWPDVGQQDVFQFLLDHPDRVLLTFDGFDEFKFRFTDCERHCSPADPTSVQTLLFNLLQGNLLKNARKVLTSRPDSVSALLRKYVRTECHLRGFSEEGIELYLRKHHPEPEVADRLIHLLQTTSALHGLCHLPVFLWMVSRCHQELLLQNRESPTTTTDMYLLILQHFLLHASPLDSASHGLGPGLLRGRLPTLLHLGRLALWGLTRCRYVFSVQQLQAAQVDPDDISLGFLVRTQSVVPGNAAPLEFLHITFQCFFAAFYLVVSADMPTASLRHLFSCRQPGSSPLARLLPMLCIQGSRCEEGCEAAQLQKVEPHNLHITAAFLAGLLSQEHRGLLAQCQLSETALLRRHACARRCLARSLRKHFHAIPSAVPGEVKSMHAMPGFVWLIRSLYEMQEEQLARKAVRGLDVGHLKLTFCSVGPAECAALAFVLRHLRRPVALQLDHNSVGDIGVEQLLPCLSVCKALYLRDNNISDRGICKLIECALHCEQLQKLALFNNKLTDGCAHSMARLLACKQNFLALRLGNNNITAAGAQVLARGLKGNTSLQFLGFWGNSVGDKGAQALAEALADHRSLRWLSLVGNNIGSMGAQALAVMLEKNVSLKELCLEENQLQDEGVCALAEGLKRNSSLRVLKLSNNGVTHLGAEALLQVLESNSTILEIWLRGNTFSPAETEFLSHRDTRLLL
;
A
#
# COMPACT_ATOMS: atom_id res chain seq x y z
N MET A 1 21.47 29.60 36.75
CA MET A 1 20.06 29.98 36.96
C MET A 1 19.64 30.72 35.68
N CYS A 2 18.91 30.10 34.79
CA CYS A 2 18.34 30.82 33.65
C CYS A 2 17.25 31.75 34.16
N SER A 3 17.39 33.05 33.92
CA SER A 3 16.32 34.01 34.14
C SER A 3 15.17 33.78 33.17
N VAL A 4 13.99 34.31 33.46
CA VAL A 4 12.84 34.26 32.56
C VAL A 4 13.15 34.94 31.22
N ASP A 5 14.02 35.95 31.24
CA ASP A 5 14.48 36.69 30.07
C ASP A 5 15.41 35.86 29.18
N ASP A 6 16.26 34.97 29.76
CA ASP A 6 17.10 34.03 29.01
C ASP A 6 16.26 32.97 28.27
N PHE A 7 15.16 32.55 28.88
CA PHE A 7 14.22 31.58 28.24
C PHE A 7 13.54 32.21 27.03
N GLN A 8 13.10 33.47 27.11
CA GLN A 8 12.51 34.19 25.97
C GLN A 8 13.51 34.38 24.82
N ALA A 9 14.78 34.69 25.16
CA ALA A 9 15.84 34.84 24.16
C ALA A 9 16.15 33.52 23.43
N GLN A 10 15.94 32.36 24.08
CA GLN A 10 16.17 31.03 23.50
C GLN A 10 14.91 30.37 22.94
N ARG A 11 13.76 31.05 22.92
CA ARG A 11 12.46 30.50 22.52
C ARG A 11 12.48 29.83 21.14
N SER A 12 13.10 30.49 20.15
CA SER A 12 13.19 29.95 18.79
C SER A 12 14.01 28.65 18.70
N GLN A 13 15.08 28.59 19.52
CA GLN A 13 15.91 27.38 19.61
C GLN A 13 15.18 26.24 20.32
N LEU A 14 14.41 26.54 21.37
CA LEU A 14 13.60 25.55 22.07
C LEU A 14 12.47 25.01 21.18
N VAL A 15 11.82 25.88 20.40
CA VAL A 15 10.83 25.40 19.39
C VAL A 15 11.51 24.47 18.38
N ALA A 16 12.66 24.88 17.84
CA ALA A 16 13.39 24.04 16.88
C ALA A 16 13.80 22.69 17.50
N LEU A 17 14.23 22.66 18.74
CA LEU A 17 14.57 21.43 19.47
C LEU A 17 13.34 20.53 19.72
N LEU A 18 12.23 21.11 20.14
CA LEU A 18 10.98 20.37 20.36
C LEU A 18 10.39 19.83 19.07
N VAL A 19 10.52 20.55 17.94
CA VAL A 19 10.02 20.17 16.62
C VAL A 19 10.96 19.18 15.92
N SER A 20 12.28 19.24 16.19
CA SER A 20 13.24 18.29 15.64
C SER A 20 13.18 16.90 16.31
N GLY A 21 12.52 16.79 17.47
CA GLY A 21 12.20 15.55 18.14
C GLY A 21 11.00 14.83 17.48
N SER A 22 10.86 13.54 17.79
CA SER A 22 9.64 12.79 17.40
C SER A 22 8.42 13.28 18.22
N LEU A 23 7.22 13.02 17.74
CA LEU A 23 5.98 13.28 18.49
C LEU A 23 6.04 12.54 19.86
N GLU A 24 6.57 11.34 19.88
CA GLU A 24 6.74 10.54 21.09
C GLU A 24 7.73 11.19 22.09
N GLY A 25 8.81 11.79 21.60
CA GLY A 25 9.71 12.60 22.41
C GLY A 25 9.03 13.81 23.01
N PHE A 26 8.17 14.49 22.26
CA PHE A 26 7.36 15.59 22.75
C PHE A 26 6.36 15.14 23.82
N GLU A 27 5.64 14.03 23.58
CA GLU A 27 4.71 13.42 24.53
C GLU A 27 5.42 12.99 25.81
N SER A 28 6.64 12.44 25.72
CA SER A 28 7.47 12.11 26.89
C SER A 28 7.83 13.35 27.72
N ILE A 29 8.09 14.48 27.08
CA ILE A 29 8.33 15.77 27.74
C ILE A 29 7.05 16.22 28.49
N LEU A 30 5.88 16.10 27.87
CA LEU A 30 4.60 16.40 28.52
C LEU A 30 4.37 15.50 29.74
N ASP A 31 4.65 14.19 29.64
CA ASP A 31 4.54 13.24 30.75
C ASP A 31 5.47 13.64 31.94
N TRP A 32 6.70 14.07 31.65
CA TRP A 32 7.60 14.58 32.70
C TRP A 32 7.07 15.85 33.36
N LEU A 33 6.59 16.81 32.58
CA LEU A 33 6.05 18.06 33.07
C LEU A 33 4.79 17.86 33.90
N LEU A 34 3.94 16.93 33.49
CA LEU A 34 2.73 16.53 34.22
C LEU A 34 3.13 15.81 35.53
N SER A 35 4.10 14.89 35.49
CA SER A 35 4.57 14.14 36.66
C SER A 35 5.24 15.05 37.70
N TRP A 36 5.83 16.17 37.30
CA TRP A 36 6.43 17.15 38.17
C TRP A 36 5.46 18.26 38.60
N GLU A 37 4.17 18.10 38.31
CA GLU A 37 3.11 19.08 38.64
C GLU A 37 3.34 20.49 38.01
N VAL A 38 4.14 20.58 36.94
CA VAL A 38 4.34 21.81 36.15
C VAL A 38 3.12 22.09 35.27
N LEU A 39 2.59 21.04 34.63
CA LEU A 39 1.35 21.10 33.88
C LEU A 39 0.22 20.60 34.77
N SER A 40 -0.92 21.28 34.73
CA SER A 40 -2.19 20.73 35.20
C SER A 40 -2.73 19.70 34.20
N TRP A 41 -3.73 18.93 34.63
CA TRP A 41 -4.40 17.99 33.73
C TRP A 41 -5.04 18.71 32.52
N GLU A 42 -5.67 19.86 32.74
CA GLU A 42 -6.26 20.68 31.68
C GLU A 42 -5.20 21.21 30.71
N ASP A 43 -4.01 21.64 31.20
CA ASP A 43 -2.89 22.05 30.35
C ASP A 43 -2.41 20.88 29.49
N TYR A 44 -2.31 19.69 30.06
CA TYR A 44 -1.87 18.47 29.38
C TYR A 44 -2.84 18.05 28.28
N GLU A 45 -4.15 17.98 28.57
CA GLU A 45 -5.17 17.67 27.57
C GLU A 45 -5.21 18.70 26.44
N GLY A 46 -5.07 19.99 26.77
CA GLY A 46 -5.02 21.06 25.78
C GLY A 46 -3.80 21.00 24.84
N LEU A 47 -2.72 20.37 25.29
CA LEU A 47 -1.49 20.16 24.51
C LEU A 47 -1.46 18.79 23.79
N HIS A 48 -2.42 17.91 24.08
CA HIS A 48 -2.50 16.55 23.52
C HIS A 48 -3.59 16.43 22.43
N LEU A 49 -3.80 17.47 21.64
CA LEU A 49 -4.83 17.50 20.60
C LEU A 49 -4.37 16.77 19.33
N PRO A 50 -5.04 15.69 18.91
CA PRO A 50 -4.68 14.95 17.70
C PRO A 50 -4.89 15.83 16.46
N GLY A 51 -3.93 15.76 15.53
CA GLY A 51 -4.00 16.46 14.24
C GLY A 51 -3.43 17.88 14.23
N GLN A 52 -2.89 18.40 15.33
CA GLN A 52 -2.19 19.68 15.36
C GLN A 52 -0.71 19.51 14.95
N PRO A 53 -0.14 20.43 14.17
CA PRO A 53 1.28 20.42 13.84
C PRO A 53 2.15 20.51 15.11
N LEU A 54 3.21 19.71 15.19
CA LEU A 54 4.12 19.69 16.33
C LEU A 54 4.71 21.08 16.65
N SER A 55 4.92 21.90 15.61
CA SER A 55 5.37 23.28 15.77
C SER A 55 4.37 24.21 16.49
N HIS A 56 3.07 23.91 16.34
CA HIS A 56 2.01 24.63 17.05
C HIS A 56 1.96 24.18 18.52
N LEU A 57 1.98 22.87 18.74
CA LEU A 57 1.99 22.27 20.10
C LEU A 57 3.21 22.72 20.90
N ALA A 58 4.39 22.76 20.25
CA ALA A 58 5.63 23.24 20.91
C ALA A 58 5.53 24.69 21.34
N ARG A 59 4.94 25.57 20.51
CA ARG A 59 4.72 26.97 20.88
C ARG A 59 3.73 27.11 22.03
N SER A 60 2.62 26.39 21.98
CA SER A 60 1.61 26.37 23.04
C SER A 60 2.18 25.85 24.35
N LEU A 61 3.02 24.83 24.31
CA LEU A 61 3.74 24.32 25.50
C LEU A 61 4.64 25.40 26.10
N LEU A 62 5.42 26.10 25.27
CA LEU A 62 6.29 27.17 25.75
C LEU A 62 5.50 28.31 26.39
N ASP A 63 4.35 28.69 25.81
CA ASP A 63 3.48 29.72 26.38
C ASP A 63 2.88 29.29 27.72
N THR A 64 2.40 28.04 27.80
CA THR A 64 1.87 27.46 29.05
C THR A 64 2.93 27.44 30.15
N VAL A 65 4.12 26.94 29.83
CA VAL A 65 5.22 26.84 30.79
C VAL A 65 5.74 28.22 31.20
N TRP A 66 5.79 29.18 30.29
CA TRP A 66 6.12 30.57 30.57
C TRP A 66 5.22 31.18 31.64
N ASN A 67 3.92 30.96 31.52
CA ASN A 67 2.94 31.42 32.52
C ASN A 67 3.09 30.78 33.90
N LYS A 68 3.81 29.64 33.99
CA LYS A 68 4.15 29.00 35.28
C LYS A 68 5.44 29.57 35.94
N GLY A 69 6.07 30.57 35.33
CA GLY A 69 7.22 31.31 35.84
C GLY A 69 8.56 30.58 35.71
N SER A 70 9.59 31.11 36.40
CA SER A 70 10.96 30.60 36.29
C SER A 70 11.13 29.12 36.67
N TRP A 71 10.36 28.65 37.62
CA TRP A 71 10.37 27.23 38.03
C TRP A 71 9.87 26.31 36.89
N GLY A 72 8.77 26.68 36.21
CA GLY A 72 8.24 25.94 35.04
C GLY A 72 9.26 25.88 33.90
N CYS A 73 9.89 27.04 33.58
CA CYS A 73 10.91 27.13 32.55
C CYS A 73 12.12 26.23 32.81
N GLN A 74 12.61 26.21 34.06
CA GLN A 74 13.71 25.33 34.45
C GLN A 74 13.36 23.84 34.35
N LYS A 75 12.15 23.48 34.72
CA LYS A 75 11.66 22.09 34.59
C LYS A 75 11.49 21.66 33.12
N LEU A 76 11.03 22.54 32.23
CA LEU A 76 10.97 22.24 30.80
C LEU A 76 12.36 21.98 30.22
N ILE A 77 13.35 22.83 30.55
CA ILE A 77 14.74 22.60 30.12
C ILE A 77 15.25 21.24 30.61
N ALA A 78 14.97 20.91 31.86
CA ALA A 78 15.36 19.62 32.45
C ALA A 78 14.62 18.42 31.76
N ALA A 79 13.35 18.58 31.35
CA ALA A 79 12.61 17.58 30.63
C ALA A 79 13.17 17.37 29.23
N VAL A 80 13.49 18.47 28.51
CA VAL A 80 14.11 18.41 27.17
C VAL A 80 15.50 17.76 27.25
N GLN A 81 16.31 18.12 28.22
CA GLN A 81 17.63 17.50 28.42
C GLN A 81 17.51 16.00 28.73
N ARG A 82 16.50 15.58 29.50
CA ARG A 82 16.25 14.15 29.77
C ARG A 82 15.74 13.41 28.54
N ALA A 83 14.91 14.04 27.72
CA ALA A 83 14.47 13.45 26.48
C ALA A 83 15.61 13.33 25.46
N GLN A 84 16.62 14.20 25.50
CA GLN A 84 17.81 14.16 24.65
C GLN A 84 18.94 13.25 25.19
N ALA A 85 19.01 13.05 26.51
CA ALA A 85 19.96 12.15 27.12
C ALA A 85 19.46 10.69 26.98
N ASP A 86 19.48 10.17 25.76
CA ASP A 86 19.19 8.78 25.48
C ASP A 86 20.23 7.87 26.14
N GLY A 87 19.79 7.19 27.14
CA GLY A 87 20.52 6.09 27.77
C GLY A 87 20.58 6.18 29.28
N HIS A 88 19.63 5.63 29.92
CA HIS A 88 19.45 5.37 31.35
C HIS A 88 18.75 6.50 32.14
N PRO A 89 17.43 6.37 32.33
CA PRO A 89 16.83 6.97 33.49
C PRO A 89 17.49 6.30 34.73
N PRO A 90 17.66 7.00 35.84
CA PRO A 90 18.10 6.37 37.09
C PRO A 90 17.18 5.18 37.34
N GLU A 91 17.78 4.02 37.57
CA GLU A 91 17.07 2.83 38.01
C GLU A 91 16.12 3.21 39.12
N PHE A 92 14.87 2.91 38.92
CA PHE A 92 13.83 3.22 39.88
C PHE A 92 13.94 2.23 41.03
N HIS A 93 14.72 2.56 42.09
CA HIS A 93 14.88 1.79 43.32
C HIS A 93 13.79 2.11 44.37
N GLY A 94 12.62 2.62 43.96
CA GLY A 94 11.46 2.84 44.81
C GLY A 94 10.46 1.72 44.70
N CYS A 95 10.18 0.98 45.79
CA CYS A 95 8.99 0.16 45.89
C CYS A 95 7.78 1.09 45.87
N TRP A 96 6.90 0.93 44.88
CA TRP A 96 5.58 1.54 44.91
C TRP A 96 4.78 0.84 46.00
N ASP A 97 4.07 1.61 46.79
CA ASP A 97 3.18 1.02 47.80
C ASP A 97 1.87 0.59 47.13
N PRO A 98 1.61 -0.73 46.94
CA PRO A 98 0.37 -1.23 46.38
C PRO A 98 -0.88 -0.86 47.21
N HIS A 99 -0.66 -0.46 48.48
CA HIS A 99 -1.68 -0.04 49.43
C HIS A 99 -1.73 1.47 49.63
N SER A 100 -1.16 2.24 48.68
CA SER A 100 -1.20 3.69 48.70
C SER A 100 -2.62 4.23 48.91
N LEU A 101 -2.72 5.25 49.77
CA LEU A 101 -3.98 5.97 50.00
C LEU A 101 -4.40 6.84 48.81
N HIS A 102 -3.47 7.08 47.86
CA HIS A 102 -3.73 7.92 46.67
C HIS A 102 -3.16 7.30 45.38
N PRO A 103 -3.64 6.13 44.92
CA PRO A 103 -3.08 5.39 43.76
C PRO A 103 -3.00 6.19 42.47
N ALA A 104 -3.98 7.05 42.21
CA ALA A 104 -4.02 7.87 40.99
C ALA A 104 -2.90 8.92 40.97
N ARG A 105 -2.60 9.51 42.12
CA ARG A 105 -1.50 10.48 42.28
C ARG A 105 -0.11 9.80 42.17
N ASP A 106 0.02 8.59 42.68
CA ASP A 106 1.25 7.81 42.55
C ASP A 106 1.48 7.35 41.11
N LEU A 107 0.46 6.93 40.40
CA LEU A 107 0.54 6.67 38.96
C LEU A 107 0.98 7.91 38.17
N GLN A 108 0.43 9.08 38.49
CA GLN A 108 0.77 10.32 37.84
C GLN A 108 2.21 10.77 38.12
N SER A 109 2.68 10.65 39.37
CA SER A 109 4.05 11.01 39.74
C SER A 109 5.12 10.12 39.08
N HIS A 110 4.76 8.88 38.75
CA HIS A 110 5.63 7.89 38.09
C HIS A 110 5.27 7.63 36.62
N ARG A 111 4.45 8.47 36.04
CA ARG A 111 3.87 8.29 34.69
C ARG A 111 4.88 7.86 33.63
N PRO A 112 6.05 8.50 33.44
CA PRO A 112 6.98 8.09 32.39
C PRO A 112 7.52 6.67 32.56
N ALA A 113 7.75 6.24 33.83
CA ALA A 113 8.22 4.89 34.13
C ALA A 113 7.13 3.83 33.88
N VAL A 114 5.87 4.15 34.19
CA VAL A 114 4.73 3.27 33.99
C VAL A 114 4.41 3.12 32.51
N VAL A 115 4.41 4.19 31.73
CA VAL A 115 4.22 4.16 30.26
C VAL A 115 5.24 3.22 29.64
N ARG A 116 6.50 3.33 30.01
CA ARG A 116 7.58 2.47 29.48
C ARG A 116 7.40 1.00 29.83
N ARG A 117 6.92 0.66 31.03
CA ARG A 117 6.65 -0.72 31.42
C ARG A 117 5.42 -1.30 30.72
N LEU A 118 4.40 -0.49 30.51
CA LEU A 118 3.18 -0.89 29.82
C LEU A 118 3.38 -1.06 28.31
N TYR A 119 4.35 -0.42 27.70
CA TYR A 119 4.55 -0.32 26.26
C TYR A 119 4.31 -1.65 25.49
N ASN A 120 4.90 -2.74 25.97
CA ASN A 120 4.77 -4.06 25.34
C ASN A 120 3.63 -4.92 25.94
N HIS A 121 2.96 -4.44 26.96
CA HIS A 121 2.01 -5.24 27.75
C HIS A 121 0.60 -4.63 27.81
N VAL A 122 0.36 -3.52 27.10
CA VAL A 122 -0.92 -2.78 27.16
C VAL A 122 -2.10 -3.71 26.86
N GLU A 123 -2.01 -4.55 25.84
CA GLU A 123 -3.12 -5.45 25.45
C GLU A 123 -3.46 -6.47 26.55
N ALA A 124 -2.45 -7.10 27.12
CA ALA A 124 -2.64 -8.06 28.20
C ALA A 124 -3.23 -7.40 29.46
N VAL A 125 -2.77 -6.18 29.77
CA VAL A 125 -3.27 -5.42 30.91
C VAL A 125 -4.71 -4.92 30.67
N LEU A 126 -5.06 -4.52 29.45
CA LEU A 126 -6.43 -4.15 29.08
C LEU A 126 -7.38 -5.35 29.23
N ASP A 127 -6.99 -6.53 28.74
CA ASP A 127 -7.80 -7.74 28.85
C ASP A 127 -8.03 -8.11 30.33
N LEU A 128 -6.98 -8.05 31.13
CA LEU A 128 -7.06 -8.35 32.56
C LEU A 128 -7.91 -7.31 33.34
N ALA A 129 -7.75 -6.02 33.01
CA ALA A 129 -8.54 -4.95 33.62
C ALA A 129 -10.03 -5.06 33.25
N ARG A 130 -10.33 -5.54 32.05
CA ARG A 130 -11.68 -5.83 31.62
C ARG A 130 -12.27 -7.05 32.33
N GLU A 131 -11.52 -8.13 32.43
CA GLU A 131 -11.93 -9.38 33.11
C GLU A 131 -12.28 -9.12 34.58
N GLN A 132 -11.54 -8.23 35.22
CA GLN A 132 -11.81 -7.83 36.61
C GLN A 132 -12.85 -6.71 36.76
N GLY A 133 -13.45 -6.26 35.64
CA GLY A 133 -14.55 -5.28 35.66
C GLY A 133 -14.12 -3.82 35.88
N PHE A 134 -12.84 -3.49 35.80
CA PHE A 134 -12.36 -2.11 35.90
C PHE A 134 -12.60 -1.29 34.63
N LEU A 135 -12.60 -1.95 33.46
CA LEU A 135 -12.86 -1.35 32.15
C LEU A 135 -14.02 -2.04 31.45
N SER A 136 -14.86 -1.27 30.79
CA SER A 136 -15.88 -1.75 29.86
C SER A 136 -15.25 -2.13 28.51
N GLN A 137 -15.97 -2.90 27.68
CA GLN A 137 -15.54 -3.21 26.31
C GLN A 137 -15.30 -1.94 25.50
N TYR A 138 -16.20 -0.96 25.61
CA TYR A 138 -16.10 0.31 24.91
C TYR A 138 -14.78 1.06 25.24
N GLU A 139 -14.42 1.13 26.51
CA GLU A 139 -13.19 1.81 26.94
C GLU A 139 -11.91 1.06 26.48
N CYS A 140 -11.96 -0.27 26.49
CA CYS A 140 -10.88 -1.07 25.90
C CYS A 140 -10.73 -0.81 24.41
N ASP A 141 -11.85 -0.75 23.67
CA ASP A 141 -11.84 -0.49 22.23
C ASP A 141 -11.39 0.95 21.92
N GLU A 142 -11.71 1.91 22.78
CA GLU A 142 -11.22 3.29 22.67
C GLU A 142 -9.70 3.38 22.84
N VAL A 143 -9.13 2.67 23.80
CA VAL A 143 -7.67 2.59 23.97
C VAL A 143 -7.00 1.84 22.82
N ARG A 144 -7.68 0.82 22.27
CA ARG A 144 -7.21 0.00 21.15
C ARG A 144 -7.34 0.64 19.78
N LEU A 145 -7.85 1.86 19.68
CA LEU A 145 -8.02 2.52 18.39
C LEU A 145 -6.72 2.41 17.55
N PRO A 146 -6.82 2.03 16.26
CA PRO A 146 -5.66 1.78 15.40
C PRO A 146 -4.76 3.01 15.18
N ILE A 147 -5.30 4.21 15.44
CA ILE A 147 -4.55 5.47 15.31
C ILE A 147 -3.53 5.70 16.42
N PHE A 148 -3.55 4.89 17.50
CA PHE A 148 -2.65 5.07 18.64
C PHE A 148 -1.48 4.08 18.61
N THR A 149 -0.27 4.61 18.80
CA THR A 149 0.92 3.81 19.05
C THR A 149 0.80 3.09 20.40
N SER A 150 1.61 2.05 20.63
CA SER A 150 1.64 1.35 21.94
C SER A 150 1.89 2.30 23.10
N SER A 151 2.74 3.30 22.90
CA SER A 151 3.03 4.35 23.88
C SER A 151 1.80 5.23 24.18
N GLN A 152 1.08 5.63 23.13
CA GLN A 152 -0.17 6.39 23.25
C GLN A 152 -1.28 5.58 23.91
N ARG A 153 -1.39 4.29 23.61
CA ARG A 153 -2.33 3.38 24.28
C ARG A 153 -2.02 3.26 25.77
N ALA A 154 -0.73 3.13 26.13
CA ALA A 154 -0.30 3.11 27.54
C ALA A 154 -0.67 4.42 28.25
N ARG A 155 -0.46 5.57 27.61
CA ARG A 155 -0.86 6.89 28.16
C ARG A 155 -2.37 6.99 28.34
N ARG A 156 -3.16 6.60 27.36
CA ARG A 156 -4.62 6.60 27.46
C ARG A 156 -5.15 5.69 28.56
N LEU A 157 -4.54 4.52 28.74
CA LEU A 157 -4.90 3.63 29.85
C LEU A 157 -4.62 4.31 31.22
N LEU A 158 -3.52 5.03 31.34
CA LEU A 158 -3.20 5.80 32.52
C LEU A 158 -4.15 6.99 32.73
N ASP A 159 -4.56 7.64 31.63
CA ASP A 159 -5.53 8.73 31.69
C ASP A 159 -6.87 8.22 32.24
N LEU A 160 -7.34 7.08 31.73
CA LEU A 160 -8.55 6.43 32.26
C LEU A 160 -8.39 6.07 33.74
N ALA A 161 -7.22 5.59 34.17
CA ALA A 161 -6.98 5.23 35.55
C ALA A 161 -6.93 6.42 36.51
N THR A 162 -6.53 7.59 36.04
CA THR A 162 -6.51 8.82 36.85
C THR A 162 -7.92 9.44 36.99
N VAL A 163 -8.78 9.27 35.99
CA VAL A 163 -10.16 9.81 35.99
C VAL A 163 -11.15 8.88 36.69
N LYS A 164 -10.97 7.56 36.60
CA LYS A 164 -11.88 6.57 37.18
C LYS A 164 -11.63 6.32 38.66
N ALA A 165 -12.65 6.53 39.48
CA ALA A 165 -12.64 6.26 40.92
C ALA A 165 -12.95 4.79 41.28
N ASN A 166 -12.78 3.84 40.36
CA ASN A 166 -13.18 2.44 40.51
C ASN A 166 -12.06 1.47 40.92
N GLY A 167 -10.91 1.99 41.34
CA GLY A 167 -9.76 1.16 41.73
C GLY A 167 -8.83 0.76 40.59
N LEU A 168 -9.06 1.18 39.34
CA LEU A 168 -8.19 0.91 38.20
C LEU A 168 -6.74 1.38 38.42
N ALA A 169 -6.57 2.52 39.07
CA ALA A 169 -5.25 3.05 39.40
C ALA A 169 -4.48 2.12 40.36
N ALA A 170 -5.13 1.61 41.40
CA ALA A 170 -4.52 0.65 42.34
C ALA A 170 -4.20 -0.68 41.65
N PHE A 171 -5.12 -1.17 40.79
CA PHE A 171 -4.92 -2.34 39.97
C PHE A 171 -3.69 -2.20 39.07
N LEU A 172 -3.54 -1.07 38.37
CA LEU A 172 -2.38 -0.83 37.51
C LEU A 172 -1.08 -0.76 38.29
N LEU A 173 -1.06 -0.08 39.44
CA LEU A 173 0.14 -0.02 40.32
C LEU A 173 0.59 -1.42 40.76
N GLN A 174 -0.35 -2.27 41.10
CA GLN A 174 -0.07 -3.64 41.54
C GLN A 174 0.47 -4.48 40.35
N HIS A 175 -0.16 -4.46 39.20
CA HIS A 175 0.19 -5.33 38.07
C HIS A 175 1.41 -4.85 37.30
N VAL A 176 1.66 -3.52 37.23
CA VAL A 176 2.85 -2.96 36.56
C VAL A 176 4.13 -3.31 37.32
N GLN A 177 4.06 -3.59 38.63
CA GLN A 177 5.21 -4.09 39.38
C GLN A 177 5.62 -5.52 38.98
N ASP A 178 4.63 -6.36 38.70
CA ASP A 178 4.81 -7.77 38.35
C ASP A 178 5.13 -7.97 36.87
N LEU A 179 4.88 -6.93 36.02
CA LEU A 179 5.27 -7.00 34.63
C LEU A 179 6.80 -7.12 34.55
N PRO A 180 7.32 -8.10 33.81
CA PRO A 180 8.74 -8.15 33.55
C PRO A 180 9.14 -6.81 32.97
N VAL A 181 9.97 -6.07 33.65
CA VAL A 181 10.78 -5.01 33.04
C VAL A 181 11.36 -5.69 31.82
N ALA A 182 11.18 -5.13 30.64
CA ALA A 182 11.89 -5.62 29.46
C ALA A 182 13.31 -5.89 29.94
N PRO A 183 13.77 -7.14 29.97
CA PRO A 183 14.98 -7.46 30.68
C PRO A 183 16.02 -6.48 30.19
N SER A 184 16.58 -5.68 31.13
CA SER A 184 17.92 -5.17 30.92
C SER A 184 18.72 -6.45 30.83
N LEU A 185 18.91 -6.95 29.60
CA LEU A 185 19.79 -8.07 29.32
C LEU A 185 21.06 -7.77 30.12
N PRO A 186 21.58 -8.71 30.92
CA PRO A 186 22.92 -8.58 31.36
C PRO A 186 23.78 -8.55 30.10
N LEU A 187 24.07 -7.36 29.63
CA LEU A 187 25.06 -7.09 28.60
C LEU A 187 26.41 -7.38 29.20
N GLN A 188 26.63 -8.62 29.57
CA GLN A 188 27.90 -9.09 30.18
C GLN A 188 29.00 -9.24 29.12
N ALA A 189 28.72 -9.09 27.84
CA ALA A 189 29.77 -9.07 26.84
C ALA A 189 29.95 -7.65 26.30
N THR A 190 30.95 -6.95 26.79
CA THR A 190 31.51 -5.71 26.24
C THR A 190 31.72 -5.83 24.70
N GLU A 191 31.87 -7.04 24.21
CA GLU A 191 32.07 -7.41 22.82
C GLU A 191 30.79 -7.32 21.96
N CYS A 192 29.63 -7.75 22.50
CA CYS A 192 28.36 -7.58 21.80
C CYS A 192 27.98 -6.11 21.67
N GLN A 193 28.20 -5.29 22.68
CA GLN A 193 27.96 -3.83 22.61
C GLN A 193 28.86 -3.16 21.57
N LYS A 194 30.14 -3.50 21.54
CA LYS A 194 31.06 -3.00 20.50
C LYS A 194 30.59 -3.41 19.10
N TYR A 195 30.14 -4.66 18.95
CA TYR A 195 29.64 -5.15 17.68
C TYR A 195 28.35 -4.44 17.26
N ILE A 196 27.38 -4.26 18.17
CA ILE A 196 26.15 -3.49 17.91
C ILE A 196 26.48 -2.07 17.47
N SER A 197 27.38 -1.38 18.16
CA SER A 197 27.82 -0.02 17.80
C SER A 197 28.45 0.01 16.40
N LYS A 198 29.35 -0.96 16.09
CA LYS A 198 29.95 -1.10 14.76
C LYS A 198 28.91 -1.38 13.69
N LEU A 199 27.98 -2.30 13.95
CA LEU A 199 26.90 -2.66 13.02
C LEU A 199 26.00 -1.45 12.73
N ARG A 200 25.62 -0.68 13.77
CA ARG A 200 24.84 0.57 13.60
C ARG A 200 25.61 1.58 12.73
N THR A 201 26.88 1.80 13.00
CA THR A 201 27.71 2.71 12.20
C THR A 201 27.80 2.26 10.76
N THR A 202 27.98 0.96 10.51
CA THR A 202 28.06 0.37 9.17
C THR A 202 26.73 0.53 8.42
N VAL A 203 25.62 0.16 9.06
CA VAL A 203 24.27 0.26 8.47
C VAL A 203 23.88 1.72 8.25
N SER A 204 24.20 2.63 9.16
CA SER A 204 23.99 4.06 9.00
C SER A 204 24.72 4.62 7.78
N ALA A 205 26.02 4.28 7.63
CA ALA A 205 26.80 4.72 6.49
C ALA A 205 26.26 4.21 5.15
N GLN A 206 25.75 2.97 5.12
CA GLN A 206 25.15 2.36 3.93
C GLN A 206 23.77 2.93 3.58
N SER A 207 23.02 3.41 4.58
CA SER A 207 21.61 3.80 4.41
C SER A 207 21.40 5.31 4.36
N ARG A 208 22.39 6.11 4.70
CA ARG A 208 22.26 7.57 4.83
C ARG A 208 22.03 8.27 3.50
N PHE A 209 22.60 7.76 2.43
CA PHE A 209 22.52 8.36 1.10
C PHE A 209 21.81 7.42 0.14
N LEU A 210 20.99 7.97 -0.75
CA LEU A 210 20.41 7.21 -1.85
C LEU A 210 21.50 6.87 -2.86
N SER A 211 21.98 5.63 -2.85
CA SER A 211 23.00 5.13 -3.76
C SER A 211 22.54 5.01 -5.22
N THR A 212 21.24 5.15 -5.48
CA THR A 212 20.64 4.89 -6.79
C THR A 212 20.46 6.13 -7.65
N TYR A 213 20.63 7.35 -7.11
CA TYR A 213 20.12 8.52 -7.84
C TYR A 213 21.17 9.55 -8.22
N ASP A 214 22.39 9.52 -7.69
CA ASP A 214 23.43 10.45 -8.16
C ASP A 214 24.85 9.98 -7.87
N GLY A 215 25.65 9.88 -8.93
CA GLY A 215 27.11 9.86 -8.82
C GLY A 215 27.72 11.23 -8.51
N VAL A 216 26.91 12.29 -8.37
CA VAL A 216 27.36 13.68 -8.28
C VAL A 216 26.89 14.40 -7.02
N GLU A 217 25.73 14.07 -6.46
CA GLU A 217 25.23 14.68 -5.23
C GLU A 217 24.82 13.62 -4.22
N ASN A 218 25.44 13.66 -3.05
CA ASN A 218 25.08 12.80 -1.92
C ASN A 218 23.74 13.32 -1.33
N LEU A 219 22.62 12.96 -1.94
CA LEU A 219 21.31 13.30 -1.41
C LEU A 219 21.06 12.50 -0.14
N CYS A 220 20.92 13.21 0.98
CA CYS A 220 20.62 12.60 2.27
C CYS A 220 19.19 12.06 2.25
N LEU A 221 19.02 10.78 2.57
CA LEU A 221 17.71 10.13 2.56
C LEU A 221 16.70 10.85 3.48
N GLU A 222 17.16 11.42 4.60
CA GLU A 222 16.29 12.12 5.56
C GLU A 222 15.64 13.37 4.96
N ASP A 223 16.38 14.10 4.13
CA ASP A 223 15.91 15.37 3.58
C ASP A 223 14.82 15.15 2.51
N ILE A 224 14.95 14.07 1.75
CA ILE A 224 14.10 13.81 0.58
C ILE A 224 13.04 12.73 0.79
N TYR A 225 13.16 11.92 1.83
CA TYR A 225 12.20 10.83 2.04
C TYR A 225 10.77 11.35 2.15
N THR A 226 9.92 10.79 1.34
CA THR A 226 8.48 11.02 1.36
C THR A 226 7.79 9.69 1.55
N GLU A 227 6.83 9.63 2.45
CA GLU A 227 6.13 8.41 2.78
C GLU A 227 5.30 7.90 1.61
N ASN A 228 5.41 6.59 1.39
CA ASN A 228 4.60 5.85 0.43
C ASN A 228 3.36 5.29 1.12
N ILE A 229 2.32 5.05 0.34
CA ILE A 229 1.12 4.36 0.83
C ILE A 229 1.47 2.87 1.03
N LEU A 230 1.49 2.43 2.29
CA LEU A 230 1.71 1.05 2.70
C LEU A 230 0.38 0.47 3.22
N GLU A 231 -0.19 -0.50 2.51
CA GLU A 231 -1.49 -1.12 2.84
C GLU A 231 -1.31 -2.57 3.27
N VAL A 232 -1.96 -2.95 4.35
CA VAL A 232 -2.00 -4.36 4.79
C VAL A 232 -3.05 -5.13 4.01
N ARG A 233 -2.68 -6.32 3.55
CA ARG A 233 -3.61 -7.26 2.96
C ARG A 233 -4.40 -7.98 4.06
N THR A 234 -5.69 -7.67 4.19
CA THR A 234 -6.62 -8.44 5.00
C THR A 234 -7.23 -9.56 4.17
N GLU A 235 -7.21 -10.80 4.66
CA GLU A 235 -7.91 -11.89 3.96
C GLU A 235 -9.42 -11.66 3.99
N ALA A 236 -10.00 -11.46 2.83
CA ALA A 236 -11.43 -11.47 2.63
C ALA A 236 -11.92 -12.94 2.64
N GLY A 237 -12.28 -13.47 3.81
CA GLY A 237 -12.73 -14.85 3.78
C GLY A 237 -13.08 -15.53 5.09
N MET A 238 -13.87 -14.89 5.95
CA MET A 238 -14.82 -15.65 6.77
C MET A 238 -16.10 -14.83 6.92
N ALA A 239 -17.20 -15.41 6.48
CA ALA A 239 -18.53 -14.82 6.65
C ALA A 239 -18.79 -14.64 8.15
N GLY A 240 -18.85 -13.38 8.61
CA GLY A 240 -19.24 -13.06 9.97
C GLY A 240 -18.44 -12.00 10.73
N SER A 241 -17.30 -11.51 10.22
CA SER A 241 -16.61 -10.39 10.88
C SER A 241 -16.76 -9.09 10.09
N SER A 242 -17.12 -8.02 10.77
CA SER A 242 -17.11 -6.66 10.25
C SER A 242 -15.74 -6.37 9.62
N GLN A 243 -15.67 -6.38 8.27
CA GLN A 243 -14.44 -6.16 7.53
C GLN A 243 -14.00 -4.72 7.71
N LYS A 244 -12.90 -4.52 8.43
CA LYS A 244 -12.22 -3.23 8.50
C LYS A 244 -11.67 -2.87 7.10
N SER A 245 -11.74 -1.58 6.75
CA SER A 245 -11.09 -0.98 5.58
C SER A 245 -9.60 -1.37 5.53
N PRO A 246 -8.97 -1.44 4.34
CA PRO A 246 -7.53 -1.69 4.25
C PRO A 246 -6.80 -0.67 5.12
N THR A 247 -6.10 -1.16 6.12
CA THR A 247 -5.39 -0.32 7.07
C THR A 247 -4.12 0.18 6.40
N THR A 248 -4.03 1.49 6.18
CA THR A 248 -2.76 2.11 5.78
C THR A 248 -1.89 2.17 7.02
N LEU A 249 -0.68 1.63 6.93
CA LEU A 249 0.31 1.64 8.00
C LEU A 249 1.37 2.69 7.75
N GLY A 250 1.87 3.31 8.82
CA GLY A 250 3.17 3.95 8.83
C GLY A 250 4.29 2.91 8.79
N LEU A 251 5.50 3.31 8.41
CA LEU A 251 6.66 2.41 8.43
C LEU A 251 6.93 1.87 9.85
N GLU A 252 6.69 2.68 10.88
CA GLU A 252 6.86 2.37 12.30
C GLU A 252 5.92 1.25 12.76
N GLU A 253 4.78 1.09 12.10
CA GLU A 253 3.78 0.07 12.41
C GLU A 253 3.99 -1.26 11.64
N LEU A 254 5.09 -1.39 10.89
CA LEU A 254 5.35 -2.55 10.02
C LEU A 254 5.31 -3.90 10.77
N PHE A 255 5.65 -3.91 12.05
CA PHE A 255 5.66 -5.11 12.89
C PHE A 255 4.45 -5.20 13.84
N SER A 256 3.47 -4.32 13.67
CA SER A 256 2.21 -4.37 14.44
C SER A 256 1.43 -5.67 14.17
N THR A 257 0.53 -6.02 15.07
CA THR A 257 -0.30 -7.24 14.97
C THR A 257 -1.45 -7.11 13.97
N HIS A 258 -1.57 -5.97 13.29
CA HIS A 258 -2.66 -5.73 12.35
C HIS A 258 -2.48 -6.53 11.05
N GLY A 259 -3.52 -7.25 10.64
CA GLY A 259 -3.55 -7.94 9.36
C GLY A 259 -2.67 -9.19 9.27
N ASN A 260 -2.45 -9.88 10.39
CA ASN A 260 -1.69 -11.13 10.39
C ASN A 260 -2.43 -12.20 9.58
N VAL A 261 -1.75 -12.73 8.57
CA VAL A 261 -2.22 -13.86 7.76
C VAL A 261 -1.88 -15.19 8.46
N ASN A 262 -0.72 -15.25 9.11
CA ASN A 262 -0.25 -16.41 9.87
C ASN A 262 0.51 -15.92 11.10
N GLU A 263 -0.08 -16.10 12.28
CA GLU A 263 0.50 -15.65 13.56
C GLU A 263 1.77 -16.41 13.96
N ASP A 264 1.93 -17.65 13.49
CA ASP A 264 3.09 -18.49 13.77
C ASP A 264 4.31 -18.14 12.89
N ALA A 265 4.14 -17.32 11.86
CA ALA A 265 5.20 -16.92 10.97
C ALA A 265 5.92 -15.64 11.46
N ASP A 266 7.18 -15.48 11.05
CA ASP A 266 8.04 -14.36 11.46
C ASP A 266 8.34 -13.37 10.34
N THR A 267 7.83 -13.62 9.13
CA THR A 267 8.18 -12.87 7.92
C THR A 267 7.11 -11.83 7.57
N VAL A 268 7.50 -10.58 7.42
CA VAL A 268 6.71 -9.51 6.80
C VAL A 268 7.08 -9.44 5.32
N LEU A 269 6.10 -9.53 4.45
CA LEU A 269 6.28 -9.45 3.01
C LEU A 269 5.79 -8.10 2.49
N VAL A 270 6.69 -7.30 1.92
CA VAL A 270 6.37 -6.02 1.28
C VAL A 270 6.32 -6.22 -0.24
N VAL A 271 5.15 -6.09 -0.81
CA VAL A 271 4.89 -6.29 -2.24
C VAL A 271 4.68 -4.94 -2.92
N GLY A 272 5.30 -4.73 -4.07
CA GLY A 272 5.10 -3.49 -4.86
C GLY A 272 5.67 -3.58 -6.25
N GLU A 273 5.18 -2.72 -7.15
CA GLU A 273 5.64 -2.61 -8.52
C GLU A 273 7.12 -2.19 -8.62
N ALA A 274 7.71 -2.37 -9.80
CA ALA A 274 9.06 -1.88 -10.07
C ALA A 274 9.06 -0.33 -9.99
N GLY A 275 9.96 0.24 -9.18
CA GLY A 275 10.04 1.69 -8.97
C GLY A 275 9.10 2.25 -7.90
N SER A 276 8.36 1.40 -7.16
CA SER A 276 7.48 1.83 -6.07
C SER A 276 8.21 2.26 -4.78
N GLY A 277 9.54 2.14 -4.70
CA GLY A 277 10.31 2.58 -3.55
C GLY A 277 10.56 1.51 -2.47
N LYS A 278 10.42 0.21 -2.78
CA LYS A 278 10.67 -0.89 -1.82
C LYS A 278 12.04 -0.85 -1.16
N SER A 279 13.10 -0.67 -1.95
CA SER A 279 14.48 -0.57 -1.46
C SER A 279 14.68 0.68 -0.60
N THR A 280 14.07 1.80 -0.98
CA THR A 280 14.09 3.06 -0.21
C THR A 280 13.38 2.92 1.12
N LEU A 281 12.26 2.18 1.16
CA LEU A 281 11.54 1.85 2.40
C LEU A 281 12.45 1.08 3.38
N LEU A 282 13.14 0.05 2.89
CA LEU A 282 14.10 -0.71 3.71
C LEU A 282 15.28 0.17 4.16
N GLN A 283 15.84 1.00 3.28
CA GLN A 283 16.89 1.95 3.65
C GLN A 283 16.43 2.89 4.77
N ARG A 284 15.18 3.38 4.70
CA ARG A 284 14.60 4.23 5.75
C ARG A 284 14.50 3.48 7.07
N LEU A 285 14.01 2.23 7.06
CA LEU A 285 13.97 1.36 8.24
C LEU A 285 15.37 1.19 8.85
N HIS A 286 16.35 0.86 8.02
CA HIS A 286 17.73 0.67 8.46
C HIS A 286 18.32 1.95 9.09
N LEU A 287 18.04 3.11 8.48
CA LEU A 287 18.52 4.39 8.98
C LEU A 287 17.88 4.77 10.32
N LEU A 288 16.56 4.57 10.48
CA LEU A 288 15.84 4.82 11.74
C LEU A 288 16.39 3.95 12.86
N TRP A 289 16.62 2.66 12.59
CA TRP A 289 17.25 1.76 13.56
C TRP A 289 18.67 2.18 13.93
N ALA A 290 19.48 2.47 12.93
CA ALA A 290 20.89 2.80 13.14
C ALA A 290 21.09 4.13 13.88
N THR A 291 20.18 5.10 13.68
CA THR A 291 20.18 6.40 14.35
C THR A 291 19.49 6.38 15.72
N GLY A 292 18.93 5.25 16.14
CA GLY A 292 18.25 5.13 17.43
C GLY A 292 16.86 5.74 17.50
N ARG A 293 16.27 6.13 16.38
CA ARG A 293 14.97 6.82 16.34
C ARG A 293 13.79 5.88 16.43
N ASP A 294 13.91 4.67 15.85
CA ASP A 294 12.86 3.66 15.87
C ASP A 294 13.44 2.24 15.78
N PHE A 295 12.58 1.20 15.90
CA PHE A 295 12.91 -0.23 15.81
C PHE A 295 13.95 -0.68 16.84
N GLN A 296 13.94 -0.05 18.04
CA GLN A 296 14.92 -0.32 19.10
C GLN A 296 14.67 -1.64 19.85
N GLU A 297 13.56 -2.30 19.59
CA GLU A 297 13.31 -3.68 20.00
C GLU A 297 14.32 -4.64 19.37
N PHE A 298 14.91 -4.31 18.22
CA PHE A 298 15.96 -5.10 17.58
C PHE A 298 17.35 -4.61 17.99
N LEU A 299 18.15 -5.51 18.55
CA LEU A 299 19.55 -5.24 18.84
C LEU A 299 20.41 -5.33 17.57
N PHE A 300 20.02 -6.21 16.64
CA PHE A 300 20.77 -6.46 15.42
C PHE A 300 19.86 -6.36 14.21
N VAL A 301 20.26 -5.56 13.23
CA VAL A 301 19.59 -5.48 11.92
C VAL A 301 20.61 -5.81 10.83
N PHE A 302 20.31 -6.82 10.03
CA PHE A 302 21.16 -7.30 8.95
C PHE A 302 20.50 -7.05 7.59
N PRO A 303 20.97 -6.08 6.80
CA PRO A 303 20.48 -5.81 5.46
C PRO A 303 21.11 -6.74 4.43
N PHE A 304 20.27 -7.42 3.62
CA PHE A 304 20.72 -8.26 2.52
C PHE A 304 20.03 -7.89 1.22
N SER A 305 20.81 -7.82 0.13
CA SER A 305 20.30 -7.71 -1.23
C SER A 305 20.25 -9.11 -1.87
N CYS A 306 19.06 -9.58 -2.26
CA CYS A 306 18.90 -10.86 -2.96
C CYS A 306 19.68 -10.89 -4.29
N ARG A 307 19.83 -9.73 -4.92
CA ARG A 307 20.63 -9.51 -6.13
C ARG A 307 22.11 -9.84 -5.92
N GLN A 308 22.66 -9.38 -4.77
CA GLN A 308 24.06 -9.66 -4.40
C GLN A 308 24.24 -11.11 -3.93
N LEU A 309 23.35 -11.60 -3.07
CA LEU A 309 23.38 -12.98 -2.57
C LEU A 309 23.38 -14.02 -3.69
N ARG A 310 22.65 -13.74 -4.76
CA ARG A 310 22.64 -14.60 -5.95
C ARG A 310 23.98 -14.70 -6.68
N CYS A 311 24.82 -13.70 -6.58
CA CYS A 311 26.15 -13.71 -7.22
C CYS A 311 27.14 -14.62 -6.48
N LEU A 312 26.82 -15.05 -5.27
CA LEU A 312 27.64 -15.92 -4.46
C LEU A 312 27.55 -17.36 -4.97
N ALA A 313 28.64 -17.86 -5.52
CA ALA A 313 28.72 -19.21 -6.09
C ALA A 313 29.08 -20.30 -5.06
N LYS A 314 29.44 -19.91 -3.83
CA LYS A 314 29.90 -20.79 -2.76
C LYS A 314 28.77 -21.16 -1.80
N SER A 315 28.86 -22.33 -1.19
CA SER A 315 28.04 -22.68 -0.04
C SER A 315 28.33 -21.73 1.12
N LEU A 316 27.31 -21.33 1.84
CA LEU A 316 27.38 -20.40 2.98
C LEU A 316 26.76 -21.05 4.21
N SER A 317 27.37 -20.85 5.37
CA SER A 317 26.72 -21.05 6.65
C SER A 317 25.99 -19.77 7.08
N LEU A 318 25.09 -19.88 8.06
CA LEU A 318 24.41 -18.70 8.65
C LEU A 318 25.44 -17.70 9.20
N ARG A 319 26.48 -18.19 9.87
CA ARG A 319 27.55 -17.36 10.40
C ARG A 319 28.27 -16.57 9.30
N MET A 320 28.60 -17.20 8.17
CA MET A 320 29.21 -16.53 7.03
C MET A 320 28.27 -15.47 6.44
N LEU A 321 26.98 -15.76 6.31
CA LEU A 321 26.00 -14.80 5.83
C LEU A 321 25.98 -13.54 6.70
N LEU A 322 25.88 -13.68 8.03
CA LEU A 322 25.75 -12.56 8.95
C LEU A 322 27.04 -11.74 9.06
N PHE A 323 28.18 -12.40 9.13
CA PHE A 323 29.45 -11.73 9.42
C PHE A 323 30.24 -11.34 8.16
N GLU A 324 30.43 -12.27 7.21
CA GLU A 324 31.24 -11.98 6.01
C GLU A 324 30.51 -11.12 4.98
N HIS A 325 29.18 -11.23 4.91
CA HIS A 325 28.36 -10.51 3.93
C HIS A 325 27.58 -9.31 4.48
N CYS A 326 27.72 -8.99 5.79
CA CYS A 326 27.14 -7.79 6.35
C CYS A 326 28.16 -7.02 7.19
N CYS A 327 28.48 -7.51 8.39
CA CYS A 327 29.41 -6.82 9.28
C CYS A 327 30.18 -7.82 10.13
N TRP A 328 31.52 -7.77 10.06
CA TRP A 328 32.41 -8.68 10.78
C TRP A 328 32.67 -8.17 12.21
N PRO A 329 32.51 -9.01 13.26
CA PRO A 329 32.92 -8.66 14.62
C PRO A 329 34.45 -8.54 14.73
N ASP A 330 34.94 -7.47 15.35
CA ASP A 330 36.38 -7.28 15.53
C ASP A 330 37.00 -8.28 16.53
N VAL A 331 36.22 -8.63 17.57
CA VAL A 331 36.60 -9.56 18.63
C VAL A 331 35.36 -10.39 19.05
N GLY A 332 35.58 -11.54 19.70
CA GLY A 332 34.50 -12.33 20.32
C GLY A 332 33.49 -12.91 19.30
N GLN A 333 33.91 -13.30 18.11
CA GLN A 333 33.01 -13.78 17.05
C GLN A 333 32.11 -14.93 17.49
N GLN A 334 32.62 -15.85 18.30
CA GLN A 334 31.86 -17.01 18.77
C GLN A 334 30.79 -16.57 19.78
N ASP A 335 31.13 -15.66 20.68
CA ASP A 335 30.23 -15.19 21.72
C ASP A 335 29.11 -14.32 21.12
N VAL A 336 29.45 -13.45 20.16
CA VAL A 336 28.45 -12.67 19.42
C VAL A 336 27.52 -13.59 18.62
N PHE A 337 28.05 -14.62 17.98
CA PHE A 337 27.23 -15.57 17.21
C PHE A 337 26.32 -16.39 18.13
N GLN A 338 26.83 -16.86 19.26
CA GLN A 338 26.02 -17.58 20.25
C GLN A 338 24.91 -16.68 20.82
N PHE A 339 25.23 -15.43 21.15
CA PHE A 339 24.25 -14.47 21.62
C PHE A 339 23.12 -14.24 20.60
N LEU A 340 23.45 -14.15 19.30
CA LEU A 340 22.45 -14.04 18.23
C LEU A 340 21.53 -15.28 18.14
N LEU A 341 22.09 -16.47 18.40
CA LEU A 341 21.32 -17.72 18.40
C LEU A 341 20.42 -17.86 19.63
N ASP A 342 20.87 -17.33 20.77
CA ASP A 342 20.14 -17.39 22.04
C ASP A 342 19.01 -16.34 22.13
N HIS A 343 19.14 -15.21 21.35
CA HIS A 343 18.18 -14.11 21.33
C HIS A 343 17.69 -13.78 19.92
N PRO A 344 17.08 -14.72 19.20
CA PRO A 344 16.62 -14.51 17.83
C PRO A 344 15.50 -13.47 17.72
N ASP A 345 14.70 -13.28 18.76
CA ASP A 345 13.64 -12.26 18.87
C ASP A 345 14.19 -10.82 18.81
N ARG A 346 15.48 -10.62 19.05
CA ARG A 346 16.19 -9.33 18.94
C ARG A 346 16.88 -9.14 17.61
N VAL A 347 16.67 -10.03 16.66
CA VAL A 347 17.31 -10.00 15.33
C VAL A 347 16.28 -9.69 14.27
N LEU A 348 16.59 -8.71 13.43
CA LEU A 348 15.87 -8.39 12.21
C LEU A 348 16.75 -8.69 10.99
N LEU A 349 16.23 -9.48 10.08
CA LEU A 349 16.84 -9.76 8.78
C LEU A 349 16.01 -9.11 7.68
N THR A 350 16.60 -8.33 6.82
CA THR A 350 15.90 -7.75 5.68
C THR A 350 16.47 -8.28 4.37
N PHE A 351 15.59 -8.68 3.45
CA PHE A 351 15.95 -9.24 2.15
C PHE A 351 15.30 -8.42 1.06
N ASP A 352 16.09 -7.60 0.38
CA ASP A 352 15.60 -6.75 -0.70
C ASP A 352 15.64 -7.47 -2.06
N GLY A 353 14.50 -7.47 -2.77
CA GLY A 353 14.36 -7.95 -4.14
C GLY A 353 14.29 -9.47 -4.29
N PHE A 354 13.44 -10.16 -3.57
CA PHE A 354 13.26 -11.61 -3.67
C PHE A 354 12.86 -12.09 -5.07
N ASP A 355 12.15 -11.27 -5.84
CA ASP A 355 11.81 -11.54 -7.25
C ASP A 355 13.04 -11.66 -8.17
N GLU A 356 14.17 -11.13 -7.76
CA GLU A 356 15.44 -11.24 -8.46
C GLU A 356 16.16 -12.59 -8.19
N PHE A 357 15.65 -13.33 -7.21
CA PHE A 357 16.08 -14.70 -6.94
C PHE A 357 15.38 -15.66 -7.92
N LYS A 358 16.12 -16.28 -8.84
CA LYS A 358 15.60 -17.11 -9.95
C LYS A 358 14.78 -18.34 -9.49
N PHE A 359 14.93 -18.74 -8.24
CA PHE A 359 14.37 -19.98 -7.74
C PHE A 359 12.96 -19.77 -7.19
N ARG A 360 12.03 -20.61 -7.62
CA ARG A 360 10.72 -20.69 -6.96
C ARG A 360 10.92 -21.19 -5.54
N PHE A 361 10.27 -20.54 -4.58
CA PHE A 361 10.29 -20.98 -3.20
C PHE A 361 9.79 -22.43 -3.10
N THR A 362 10.57 -23.29 -2.43
CA THR A 362 10.24 -24.68 -2.14
C THR A 362 10.53 -24.95 -0.67
N ASP A 363 9.76 -25.86 -0.07
CA ASP A 363 9.89 -26.31 1.32
C ASP A 363 10.42 -27.76 1.42
N CYS A 364 11.01 -28.26 0.33
CA CYS A 364 11.45 -29.66 0.22
C CYS A 364 12.78 -29.96 0.91
N GLU A 365 13.70 -28.97 0.98
CA GLU A 365 15.03 -29.14 1.57
C GLU A 365 15.08 -28.54 2.97
N ARG A 366 15.30 -29.37 3.99
CA ARG A 366 15.46 -28.93 5.37
C ARG A 366 16.93 -28.80 5.73
N HIS A 367 17.30 -27.65 6.31
CA HIS A 367 18.61 -27.35 6.83
C HIS A 367 18.46 -26.59 8.16
N CYS A 368 18.96 -27.21 9.24
CA CYS A 368 18.77 -26.68 10.59
C CYS A 368 20.09 -26.32 11.28
N SER A 369 21.24 -26.61 10.67
CA SER A 369 22.54 -26.30 11.26
C SER A 369 22.98 -24.86 10.93
N PRO A 370 23.20 -24.00 11.91
CA PRO A 370 23.68 -22.63 11.67
C PRO A 370 25.16 -22.56 11.30
N ALA A 371 25.93 -23.64 11.54
CA ALA A 371 27.36 -23.69 11.30
C ALA A 371 27.71 -24.32 9.94
N ASP A 372 26.90 -25.31 9.47
CA ASP A 372 27.21 -26.06 8.27
C ASP A 372 26.90 -25.27 7.00
N PRO A 373 27.83 -25.23 6.02
CA PRO A 373 27.63 -24.54 4.76
C PRO A 373 26.59 -25.26 3.88
N THR A 374 25.62 -24.47 3.33
CA THR A 374 24.66 -24.95 2.36
C THR A 374 24.54 -23.97 1.19
N SER A 375 23.72 -24.28 0.19
CA SER A 375 23.46 -23.33 -0.90
C SER A 375 22.78 -22.08 -0.37
N VAL A 376 23.06 -20.91 -0.96
CA VAL A 376 22.40 -19.63 -0.59
C VAL A 376 20.87 -19.77 -0.66
N GLN A 377 20.38 -20.53 -1.64
CA GLN A 377 18.95 -20.81 -1.80
C GLN A 377 18.39 -21.61 -0.60
N THR A 378 19.02 -22.70 -0.25
CA THR A 378 18.60 -23.56 0.86
C THR A 378 18.66 -22.78 2.17
N LEU A 379 19.74 -22.01 2.38
CA LEU A 379 19.90 -21.17 3.57
C LEU A 379 18.77 -20.14 3.71
N LEU A 380 18.50 -19.38 2.64
CA LEU A 380 17.44 -18.36 2.64
C LEU A 380 16.05 -18.99 2.85
N PHE A 381 15.76 -20.11 2.17
CA PHE A 381 14.47 -20.77 2.30
C PHE A 381 14.24 -21.33 3.70
N ASN A 382 15.27 -21.87 4.35
CA ASN A 382 15.16 -22.37 5.72
C ASN A 382 15.10 -21.25 6.77
N LEU A 383 15.67 -20.07 6.50
CA LEU A 383 15.44 -18.87 7.31
C LEU A 383 13.97 -18.43 7.24
N LEU A 384 13.37 -18.41 6.03
CA LEU A 384 11.97 -18.01 5.84
C LEU A 384 11.00 -19.05 6.45
N GLN A 385 11.33 -20.34 6.39
CA GLN A 385 10.57 -21.41 7.01
C GLN A 385 10.64 -21.44 8.55
N GLY A 386 11.59 -20.69 9.15
CA GLY A 386 11.83 -20.73 10.59
C GLY A 386 12.62 -21.97 11.07
N ASN A 387 13.25 -22.74 10.18
CA ASN A 387 14.15 -23.84 10.54
C ASN A 387 15.49 -23.32 11.08
N LEU A 388 15.87 -22.09 10.70
CA LEU A 388 17.02 -21.34 11.20
C LEU A 388 16.54 -20.01 11.79
N LEU A 389 17.09 -19.61 12.93
CA LEU A 389 16.72 -18.39 13.66
C LEU A 389 15.19 -18.23 13.79
N LYS A 390 14.53 -19.24 14.35
CA LYS A 390 13.10 -19.16 14.65
C LYS A 390 12.87 -17.99 15.62
N ASN A 391 11.79 -17.24 15.42
CA ASN A 391 11.42 -16.01 16.11
C ASN A 391 12.21 -14.74 15.71
N ALA A 392 13.30 -14.86 14.92
CA ALA A 392 13.90 -13.66 14.32
C ALA A 392 12.92 -13.06 13.31
N ARG A 393 12.74 -11.73 13.37
CA ARG A 393 11.89 -11.04 12.40
C ARG A 393 12.58 -10.95 11.04
N LYS A 394 11.81 -11.10 9.98
CA LYS A 394 12.30 -11.00 8.60
C LYS A 394 11.42 -10.05 7.82
N VAL A 395 12.01 -9.17 7.03
CA VAL A 395 11.29 -8.35 6.04
C VAL A 395 11.77 -8.76 4.66
N LEU A 396 10.84 -9.11 3.80
CA LEU A 396 11.10 -9.56 2.44
C LEU A 396 10.43 -8.61 1.46
N THR A 397 11.15 -8.02 0.52
CA THR A 397 10.54 -7.24 -0.56
C THR A 397 10.44 -8.05 -1.84
N SER A 398 9.34 -7.90 -2.57
CA SER A 398 9.11 -8.61 -3.83
C SER A 398 8.16 -7.88 -4.76
N ARG A 399 8.15 -8.26 -6.05
CA ARG A 399 7.08 -7.89 -6.97
C ARG A 399 5.88 -8.83 -6.81
N PRO A 400 4.65 -8.36 -7.14
CA PRO A 400 3.43 -9.15 -6.99
C PRO A 400 3.49 -10.50 -7.73
N ASP A 401 4.02 -10.49 -8.96
CA ASP A 401 4.06 -11.66 -9.84
C ASP A 401 4.98 -12.79 -9.36
N SER A 402 5.89 -12.48 -8.46
CA SER A 402 6.92 -13.43 -7.98
C SER A 402 6.54 -14.13 -6.67
N VAL A 403 5.45 -13.71 -6.05
CA VAL A 403 4.98 -14.26 -4.77
C VAL A 403 4.13 -15.50 -5.01
N SER A 404 4.66 -16.67 -4.63
CA SER A 404 3.95 -17.94 -4.75
C SER A 404 3.00 -18.18 -3.57
N ALA A 405 1.94 -18.96 -3.79
CA ALA A 405 1.03 -19.39 -2.72
C ALA A 405 1.75 -20.18 -1.61
N LEU A 406 2.83 -20.90 -1.96
CA LEU A 406 3.62 -21.64 -0.99
C LEU A 406 4.40 -20.71 -0.06
N LEU A 407 4.99 -19.60 -0.58
CA LEU A 407 5.70 -18.61 0.22
C LEU A 407 4.75 -17.95 1.24
N ARG A 408 3.51 -17.68 0.85
CA ARG A 408 2.51 -17.04 1.72
C ARG A 408 2.21 -17.82 3.00
N LYS A 409 2.41 -19.14 3.02
CA LYS A 409 2.27 -19.95 4.23
C LYS A 409 3.25 -19.56 5.35
N TYR A 410 4.38 -18.95 4.98
CA TYR A 410 5.45 -18.53 5.89
C TYR A 410 5.50 -17.02 6.10
N VAL A 411 4.45 -16.32 5.68
CA VAL A 411 4.32 -14.86 5.80
C VAL A 411 3.36 -14.54 6.93
N ARG A 412 3.81 -13.72 7.87
CA ARG A 412 2.99 -13.20 8.97
C ARG A 412 2.05 -12.12 8.48
N THR A 413 2.61 -11.12 7.81
CA THR A 413 1.88 -9.96 7.30
C THR A 413 2.29 -9.69 5.86
N GLU A 414 1.32 -9.48 4.97
CA GLU A 414 1.56 -9.06 3.58
C GLU A 414 1.15 -7.60 3.42
N CYS A 415 2.13 -6.73 3.14
CA CYS A 415 1.94 -5.30 2.94
C CYS A 415 2.12 -4.95 1.46
N HIS A 416 1.28 -4.09 0.92
CA HIS A 416 1.35 -3.60 -0.45
C HIS A 416 1.82 -2.15 -0.50
N LEU A 417 2.95 -1.90 -1.16
CA LEU A 417 3.49 -0.57 -1.39
C LEU A 417 2.91 -0.01 -2.68
N ARG A 418 2.05 1.01 -2.56
CA ARG A 418 1.22 1.53 -3.66
C ARG A 418 1.83 2.69 -4.42
N GLY A 419 2.88 3.31 -3.90
CA GLY A 419 3.47 4.53 -4.42
C GLY A 419 2.98 5.76 -3.66
N PHE A 420 3.15 6.94 -4.24
CA PHE A 420 2.78 8.20 -3.62
C PHE A 420 1.29 8.52 -3.76
N SER A 421 0.73 9.16 -2.73
CA SER A 421 -0.52 9.91 -2.84
C SER A 421 -0.27 11.21 -3.61
N GLU A 422 -1.33 11.94 -3.91
CA GLU A 422 -1.21 13.25 -4.56
C GLU A 422 -0.47 14.25 -3.68
N GLU A 423 -0.79 14.28 -2.39
CA GLU A 423 -0.09 15.10 -1.39
C GLU A 423 1.39 14.66 -1.27
N GLY A 424 1.67 13.37 -1.39
CA GLY A 424 3.03 12.81 -1.42
C GLY A 424 3.81 13.27 -2.64
N ILE A 425 3.18 13.36 -3.81
CA ILE A 425 3.78 13.89 -5.04
C ILE A 425 4.16 15.38 -4.86
N GLU A 426 3.24 16.19 -4.35
CA GLU A 426 3.50 17.61 -4.09
C GLU A 426 4.62 17.80 -3.06
N LEU A 427 4.56 17.06 -1.96
CA LEU A 427 5.57 17.12 -0.90
C LEU A 427 6.96 16.74 -1.42
N TYR A 428 7.03 15.68 -2.25
CA TYR A 428 8.28 15.26 -2.88
C TYR A 428 8.89 16.38 -3.74
N LEU A 429 8.09 16.99 -4.63
CA LEU A 429 8.57 18.06 -5.50
C LEU A 429 9.06 19.28 -4.71
N ARG A 430 8.33 19.66 -3.64
CA ARG A 430 8.75 20.79 -2.77
C ARG A 430 10.03 20.49 -1.99
N LYS A 431 10.27 19.25 -1.62
CA LYS A 431 11.52 18.84 -0.95
C LYS A 431 12.72 18.81 -1.91
N HIS A 432 12.49 18.42 -3.18
CA HIS A 432 13.56 18.29 -4.18
C HIS A 432 13.94 19.60 -4.87
N HIS A 433 13.05 20.57 -4.89
CA HIS A 433 13.29 21.87 -5.50
C HIS A 433 13.28 22.97 -4.44
N PRO A 434 14.48 23.54 -4.11
CA PRO A 434 14.59 24.64 -3.12
C PRO A 434 13.84 25.90 -3.57
N GLU A 435 13.70 26.09 -4.90
CA GLU A 435 12.96 27.20 -5.50
C GLU A 435 11.48 26.87 -5.58
N PRO A 436 10.60 27.53 -4.78
CA PRO A 436 9.17 27.24 -4.76
C PRO A 436 8.50 27.39 -6.14
N GLU A 437 8.97 28.34 -6.96
CA GLU A 437 8.41 28.59 -8.30
C GLU A 437 8.58 27.37 -9.24
N VAL A 438 9.73 26.68 -9.16
CA VAL A 438 9.98 25.47 -9.96
C VAL A 438 9.06 24.33 -9.53
N ALA A 439 8.93 24.13 -8.21
CA ALA A 439 8.03 23.11 -7.66
C ALA A 439 6.57 23.39 -8.06
N ASP A 440 6.10 24.64 -7.93
CA ASP A 440 4.72 25.02 -8.28
C ASP A 440 4.44 24.85 -9.79
N ARG A 441 5.39 25.19 -10.65
CA ARG A 441 5.28 24.97 -12.11
C ARG A 441 5.22 23.48 -12.46
N LEU A 442 6.01 22.64 -11.80
CA LEU A 442 5.96 21.19 -11.99
C LEU A 442 4.63 20.60 -11.50
N ILE A 443 4.16 21.01 -10.33
CA ILE A 443 2.85 20.61 -9.80
C ILE A 443 1.75 20.99 -10.77
N HIS A 444 1.75 22.20 -11.27
CA HIS A 444 0.79 22.67 -12.27
C HIS A 444 0.87 21.85 -13.57
N LEU A 445 2.09 21.53 -14.05
CA LEU A 445 2.28 20.67 -15.22
C LEU A 445 1.66 19.29 -15.00
N LEU A 446 1.88 18.67 -13.84
CA LEU A 446 1.29 17.37 -13.53
C LEU A 446 -0.23 17.43 -13.45
N GLN A 447 -0.79 18.45 -12.83
CA GLN A 447 -2.24 18.65 -12.73
C GLN A 447 -2.91 18.86 -14.09
N THR A 448 -2.21 19.49 -15.05
CA THR A 448 -2.72 19.71 -16.41
C THR A 448 -2.47 18.54 -17.35
N THR A 449 -1.47 17.69 -17.07
CA THR A 449 -1.08 16.57 -17.93
C THR A 449 -1.42 15.23 -17.24
N SER A 450 -2.66 14.79 -17.41
CA SER A 450 -3.19 13.57 -16.75
C SER A 450 -2.32 12.33 -17.00
N ALA A 451 -1.80 12.11 -18.21
CA ALA A 451 -0.97 10.94 -18.51
C ALA A 451 0.36 10.95 -17.72
N LEU A 452 1.03 12.11 -17.65
CA LEU A 452 2.25 12.27 -16.87
C LEU A 452 1.98 12.12 -15.37
N HIS A 453 0.90 12.72 -14.87
CA HIS A 453 0.45 12.56 -13.49
C HIS A 453 0.20 11.08 -13.15
N GLY A 454 -0.43 10.34 -14.08
CA GLY A 454 -0.66 8.90 -13.92
C GLY A 454 0.61 8.06 -13.78
N LEU A 455 1.74 8.49 -14.31
CA LEU A 455 3.04 7.83 -14.13
C LEU A 455 3.69 8.21 -12.79
N CYS A 456 3.53 9.46 -12.37
CA CYS A 456 4.23 10.02 -11.20
C CYS A 456 3.78 9.47 -9.84
N HIS A 457 2.73 8.63 -9.77
CA HIS A 457 2.42 7.89 -8.55
C HIS A 457 3.56 6.94 -8.15
N LEU A 458 4.39 6.49 -9.12
CA LEU A 458 5.58 5.70 -8.84
C LEU A 458 6.79 6.64 -8.61
N PRO A 459 7.48 6.52 -7.46
CA PRO A 459 8.62 7.36 -7.11
C PRO A 459 9.68 7.51 -8.18
N VAL A 460 9.95 6.45 -8.96
CA VAL A 460 10.97 6.48 -10.02
C VAL A 460 10.62 7.47 -11.13
N PHE A 461 9.34 7.60 -11.50
CA PHE A 461 8.94 8.55 -12.53
C PHE A 461 8.90 9.99 -12.01
N LEU A 462 8.50 10.16 -10.76
CA LEU A 462 8.53 11.47 -10.12
C LEU A 462 9.96 11.98 -9.99
N TRP A 463 10.91 11.10 -9.67
CA TRP A 463 12.34 11.41 -9.70
C TRP A 463 12.80 11.84 -11.10
N MET A 464 12.38 11.12 -12.16
CA MET A 464 12.71 11.50 -13.55
C MET A 464 12.14 12.88 -13.91
N VAL A 465 10.92 13.18 -13.52
CA VAL A 465 10.29 14.49 -13.71
C VAL A 465 11.07 15.57 -12.98
N SER A 466 11.41 15.33 -11.73
CA SER A 466 12.22 16.26 -10.94
C SER A 466 13.59 16.50 -11.58
N ARG A 467 14.23 15.46 -12.06
CA ARG A 467 15.58 15.56 -12.70
C ARG A 467 15.54 16.27 -14.04
N CYS A 468 14.52 16.01 -14.85
CA CYS A 468 14.36 16.61 -16.19
C CYS A 468 13.48 17.87 -16.15
N HIS A 469 13.38 18.58 -15.02
CA HIS A 469 12.48 19.73 -14.88
C HIS A 469 12.77 20.82 -15.90
N GLN A 470 14.04 21.09 -16.24
CA GLN A 470 14.42 22.11 -17.22
C GLN A 470 13.85 21.78 -18.59
N GLU A 471 14.03 20.54 -19.05
CA GLU A 471 13.54 20.08 -20.35
C GLU A 471 12.02 20.03 -20.41
N LEU A 472 11.35 19.69 -19.30
CA LEU A 472 9.89 19.61 -19.22
C LEU A 472 9.24 20.99 -19.18
N LEU A 473 9.87 21.99 -18.58
CA LEU A 473 9.32 23.34 -18.43
C LEU A 473 9.63 24.26 -19.63
N LEU A 474 10.40 23.77 -20.63
CA LEU A 474 10.58 24.49 -21.88
C LEU A 474 9.27 24.65 -22.65
N GLN A 475 8.97 25.87 -23.08
CA GLN A 475 7.81 26.16 -23.93
C GLN A 475 7.93 25.42 -25.28
N ASN A 476 6.82 24.84 -25.77
CA ASN A 476 6.68 24.13 -27.05
C ASN A 476 7.14 22.66 -27.09
N ARG A 477 7.31 21.98 -25.95
CA ARG A 477 7.54 20.54 -25.94
C ARG A 477 6.26 19.77 -25.55
N GLU A 478 5.96 18.72 -26.31
CA GLU A 478 4.90 17.79 -25.94
C GLU A 478 5.28 17.03 -24.67
N SER A 479 4.38 16.98 -23.70
CA SER A 479 4.62 16.28 -22.44
C SER A 479 4.66 14.76 -22.66
N PRO A 480 5.54 14.03 -21.98
CA PRO A 480 5.57 12.58 -22.05
C PRO A 480 4.22 11.95 -21.71
N THR A 481 3.77 11.00 -22.52
CA THR A 481 2.50 10.30 -22.33
C THR A 481 2.68 8.84 -21.95
N THR A 482 3.82 8.24 -22.32
CA THR A 482 4.13 6.84 -22.08
C THR A 482 5.35 6.66 -21.18
N THR A 483 5.49 5.45 -20.63
CA THR A 483 6.70 5.07 -19.90
C THR A 483 7.94 5.21 -20.78
N THR A 484 7.84 4.85 -22.05
CA THR A 484 8.96 4.95 -23.01
C THR A 484 9.39 6.39 -23.23
N ASP A 485 8.44 7.33 -23.33
CA ASP A 485 8.76 8.77 -23.48
C ASP A 485 9.58 9.28 -22.29
N MET A 486 9.22 8.87 -21.07
CA MET A 486 9.96 9.23 -19.86
C MET A 486 11.40 8.71 -19.90
N TYR A 487 11.59 7.46 -20.35
CA TYR A 487 12.95 6.89 -20.47
C TYR A 487 13.77 7.51 -21.59
N LEU A 488 13.14 7.96 -22.65
CA LEU A 488 13.81 8.72 -23.70
C LEU A 488 14.17 10.14 -23.23
N LEU A 489 13.31 10.75 -22.43
CA LEU A 489 13.57 12.06 -21.83
C LEU A 489 14.78 12.00 -20.89
N ILE A 490 14.82 11.04 -19.97
CA ILE A 490 15.94 10.90 -19.03
C ILE A 490 17.24 10.49 -19.76
N LEU A 491 17.12 9.66 -20.79
CA LEU A 491 18.28 9.34 -21.65
C LEU A 491 18.84 10.61 -22.29
N GLN A 492 17.99 11.46 -22.84
CA GLN A 492 18.39 12.76 -23.39
C GLN A 492 19.10 13.62 -22.36
N HIS A 493 18.53 13.73 -21.16
CA HIS A 493 19.10 14.49 -20.05
C HIS A 493 20.53 14.02 -19.74
N PHE A 494 20.74 12.73 -19.54
CA PHE A 494 22.06 12.17 -19.25
C PHE A 494 23.06 12.38 -20.40
N LEU A 495 22.62 12.24 -21.65
CA LEU A 495 23.49 12.45 -22.82
C LEU A 495 23.91 13.92 -22.98
N LEU A 496 23.05 14.89 -22.69
CA LEU A 496 23.33 16.30 -22.75
C LEU A 496 24.32 16.74 -21.67
N HIS A 497 24.16 16.24 -20.45
CA HIS A 497 25.00 16.62 -19.32
C HIS A 497 26.38 15.91 -19.30
N ALA A 498 26.51 14.80 -20.02
CA ALA A 498 27.82 14.11 -20.17
C ALA A 498 28.73 14.75 -21.23
N SER A 499 28.27 15.72 -22.02
CA SER A 499 29.04 16.38 -23.06
C SER A 499 29.10 17.89 -22.84
N PRO A 500 30.23 18.46 -22.33
CA PRO A 500 30.34 19.88 -22.07
C PRO A 500 30.41 20.77 -23.34
N LEU A 501 30.46 20.19 -24.53
CA LEU A 501 30.87 20.91 -25.77
C LEU A 501 29.68 21.35 -26.67
N ASP A 502 28.43 20.90 -26.43
CA ASP A 502 27.30 21.22 -27.32
C ASP A 502 26.07 21.81 -26.61
N SER A 503 26.27 22.87 -25.84
CA SER A 503 25.19 23.54 -25.09
C SER A 503 24.22 24.39 -25.93
N ALA A 504 24.25 24.33 -27.25
CA ALA A 504 23.46 25.22 -28.12
C ALA A 504 22.22 24.60 -28.78
N SER A 505 21.99 23.28 -28.66
CA SER A 505 20.81 22.64 -29.24
C SER A 505 19.90 22.05 -28.16
N HIS A 506 18.84 22.75 -27.81
CA HIS A 506 17.81 22.28 -26.89
C HIS A 506 16.95 21.17 -27.54
N GLY A 507 17.45 19.95 -27.64
CA GLY A 507 16.66 18.80 -28.12
C GLY A 507 17.52 17.59 -28.47
N LEU A 508 16.89 16.41 -28.64
CA LEU A 508 17.54 15.25 -29.27
C LEU A 508 17.83 15.58 -30.73
N GLY A 509 18.85 16.44 -30.95
CA GLY A 509 19.32 16.76 -32.29
C GLY A 509 19.81 15.48 -33.00
N PRO A 510 19.70 15.44 -34.35
CA PRO A 510 20.10 14.27 -35.16
C PRO A 510 21.52 13.74 -34.90
N GLY A 511 22.41 14.54 -34.32
CA GLY A 511 23.80 14.18 -34.03
C GLY A 511 24.04 13.47 -32.69
N LEU A 512 23.20 13.71 -31.65
CA LEU A 512 23.49 13.29 -30.29
C LEU A 512 23.40 11.75 -30.12
N LEU A 513 22.30 11.14 -30.56
CA LEU A 513 22.13 9.68 -30.51
C LEU A 513 23.13 8.98 -31.45
N ARG A 514 23.41 9.54 -32.63
CA ARG A 514 24.36 8.96 -33.59
C ARG A 514 25.78 8.95 -33.03
N GLY A 515 26.21 10.01 -32.38
CA GLY A 515 27.53 10.13 -31.76
C GLY A 515 27.78 9.15 -30.61
N ARG A 516 26.72 8.80 -29.85
CA ARG A 516 26.77 7.92 -28.69
C ARG A 516 26.19 6.51 -28.93
N LEU A 517 25.86 6.18 -30.19
CA LEU A 517 25.31 4.89 -30.55
C LEU A 517 26.15 3.68 -30.13
N PRO A 518 27.47 3.66 -30.28
CA PRO A 518 28.30 2.54 -29.78
C PRO A 518 28.09 2.30 -28.29
N THR A 519 28.18 3.34 -27.47
CA THR A 519 27.92 3.30 -26.00
C THR A 519 26.55 2.71 -25.67
N LEU A 520 25.51 3.19 -26.35
CA LEU A 520 24.14 2.68 -26.13
C LEU A 520 23.99 1.20 -26.53
N LEU A 521 24.72 0.76 -27.55
CA LEU A 521 24.74 -0.66 -27.94
C LEU A 521 25.53 -1.52 -26.94
N HIS A 522 26.63 -1.02 -26.37
CA HIS A 522 27.41 -1.71 -25.32
C HIS A 522 26.52 -1.91 -24.07
N LEU A 523 25.88 -0.83 -23.58
CA LEU A 523 24.94 -0.89 -22.46
C LEU A 523 23.75 -1.81 -22.77
N GLY A 524 23.21 -1.74 -23.97
CA GLY A 524 22.10 -2.57 -24.40
C GLY A 524 22.46 -4.07 -24.50
N ARG A 525 23.64 -4.40 -24.98
CA ARG A 525 24.18 -5.77 -25.01
C ARG A 525 24.37 -6.31 -23.59
N LEU A 526 24.98 -5.54 -22.70
CA LEU A 526 25.13 -5.88 -21.29
C LEU A 526 23.76 -6.13 -20.63
N ALA A 527 22.83 -5.23 -20.89
CA ALA A 527 21.47 -5.30 -20.34
C ALA A 527 20.74 -6.58 -20.78
N LEU A 528 20.76 -6.88 -22.08
CA LEU A 528 20.12 -8.10 -22.62
C LEU A 528 20.79 -9.37 -22.12
N TRP A 529 22.13 -9.38 -22.09
CA TRP A 529 22.91 -10.49 -21.54
C TRP A 529 22.54 -10.76 -20.08
N GLY A 530 22.42 -9.70 -19.28
CA GLY A 530 22.02 -9.78 -17.89
C GLY A 530 20.59 -10.30 -17.72
N LEU A 531 19.60 -9.74 -18.43
CA LEU A 531 18.21 -10.16 -18.33
C LEU A 531 18.00 -11.62 -18.74
N THR A 532 18.64 -12.07 -19.83
CA THR A 532 18.52 -13.45 -20.30
C THR A 532 19.10 -14.48 -19.33
N ARG A 533 20.05 -14.08 -18.49
CA ARG A 533 20.68 -14.89 -17.45
C ARG A 533 20.23 -14.53 -16.05
N CYS A 534 19.29 -13.61 -15.95
CA CYS A 534 18.84 -12.98 -14.69
C CYS A 534 20.03 -12.49 -13.85
N ARG A 535 20.99 -11.81 -14.45
CA ARG A 535 22.12 -11.16 -13.79
C ARG A 535 21.90 -9.66 -13.77
N TYR A 536 21.99 -9.07 -12.60
CA TYR A 536 21.73 -7.64 -12.39
C TYR A 536 22.95 -6.88 -11.90
N VAL A 537 23.96 -7.60 -11.40
CA VAL A 537 25.25 -7.09 -10.95
C VAL A 537 26.33 -7.68 -11.86
N PHE A 538 27.23 -6.83 -12.35
CA PHE A 538 28.21 -7.16 -13.39
C PHE A 538 29.65 -7.02 -12.88
N SER A 539 30.42 -8.08 -13.05
CA SER A 539 31.86 -8.06 -12.78
C SER A 539 32.63 -7.35 -13.92
N VAL A 540 33.84 -6.93 -13.64
CA VAL A 540 34.76 -6.31 -14.64
C VAL A 540 34.91 -7.17 -15.90
N GLN A 541 34.98 -8.49 -15.74
CA GLN A 541 35.10 -9.43 -16.89
C GLN A 541 33.82 -9.40 -17.76
N GLN A 542 32.66 -9.26 -17.16
CA GLN A 542 31.39 -9.21 -17.89
C GLN A 542 31.20 -7.86 -18.60
N LEU A 543 31.68 -6.76 -18.03
CA LEU A 543 31.72 -5.46 -18.67
C LEU A 543 32.65 -5.48 -19.91
N GLN A 544 33.81 -6.05 -19.76
CA GLN A 544 34.75 -6.23 -20.87
C GLN A 544 34.16 -7.10 -21.99
N ALA A 545 33.48 -8.20 -21.65
CA ALA A 545 32.82 -9.06 -22.62
C ALA A 545 31.71 -8.34 -23.39
N ALA A 546 31.01 -7.37 -22.75
CA ALA A 546 30.01 -6.52 -23.37
C ALA A 546 30.61 -5.30 -24.09
N GLN A 547 31.93 -5.10 -24.03
CA GLN A 547 32.65 -3.94 -24.57
C GLN A 547 32.31 -2.61 -23.90
N VAL A 548 31.93 -2.65 -22.61
CA VAL A 548 31.62 -1.46 -21.83
C VAL A 548 32.91 -0.80 -21.36
N ASP A 549 33.11 0.44 -21.75
CA ASP A 549 34.27 1.27 -21.48
C ASP A 549 34.05 2.17 -20.24
N PRO A 550 35.14 2.76 -19.68
CA PRO A 550 34.99 3.78 -18.63
C PRO A 550 34.15 4.98 -19.06
N ASP A 551 34.21 5.36 -20.34
CA ASP A 551 33.36 6.46 -20.88
C ASP A 551 31.86 6.08 -20.90
N ASP A 552 31.54 4.82 -21.16
CA ASP A 552 30.16 4.30 -21.09
C ASP A 552 29.63 4.35 -19.65
N ILE A 553 30.50 4.11 -18.66
CA ILE A 553 30.17 4.17 -17.24
C ILE A 553 29.94 5.61 -16.79
N SER A 554 30.74 6.55 -17.36
CA SER A 554 30.63 7.99 -17.02
C SER A 554 29.28 8.63 -17.36
N LEU A 555 28.49 7.99 -18.24
CA LEU A 555 27.12 8.42 -18.53
C LEU A 555 26.18 8.34 -17.32
N GLY A 556 26.53 7.64 -16.24
CA GLY A 556 25.75 7.56 -15.01
C GLY A 556 24.63 6.51 -14.99
N PHE A 557 24.44 5.71 -16.05
CA PHE A 557 23.46 4.62 -16.05
C PHE A 557 23.91 3.36 -15.31
N LEU A 558 25.23 3.23 -15.09
CA LEU A 558 25.85 2.17 -14.30
C LEU A 558 26.44 2.75 -13.02
N VAL A 559 26.04 2.21 -11.89
CA VAL A 559 26.49 2.64 -10.55
C VAL A 559 27.30 1.54 -9.88
N ARG A 560 28.26 1.93 -9.04
CA ARG A 560 29.04 0.96 -8.25
C ARG A 560 28.21 0.42 -7.10
N THR A 561 28.15 -0.90 -6.99
CA THR A 561 27.54 -1.52 -5.81
C THR A 561 28.46 -1.34 -4.60
N GLN A 562 27.87 -1.18 -3.43
CA GLN A 562 28.64 -1.21 -2.19
C GLN A 562 29.20 -2.63 -2.00
N SER A 563 30.49 -2.82 -2.25
CA SER A 563 31.13 -4.13 -2.04
C SER A 563 31.59 -4.25 -0.59
N VAL A 564 31.14 -5.30 0.06
CA VAL A 564 31.58 -5.65 1.44
C VAL A 564 32.96 -6.31 1.45
N VAL A 565 33.50 -6.72 0.28
CA VAL A 565 34.76 -7.43 0.22
C VAL A 565 35.91 -6.45 -0.13
N PRO A 566 36.84 -6.19 0.81
CA PRO A 566 37.99 -5.36 0.53
C PRO A 566 38.89 -6.03 -0.53
N GLY A 567 39.28 -5.29 -1.58
CA GLY A 567 40.35 -5.68 -2.53
C GLY A 567 39.91 -6.02 -3.94
N ASN A 568 38.65 -6.20 -4.25
CA ASN A 568 38.17 -6.33 -5.63
C ASN A 568 37.53 -5.03 -6.11
N ALA A 569 37.70 -4.70 -7.40
CA ALA A 569 36.99 -3.60 -8.03
C ALA A 569 35.47 -3.79 -7.79
N ALA A 570 34.80 -2.79 -7.24
CA ALA A 570 33.38 -2.87 -6.92
C ALA A 570 32.58 -3.21 -8.20
N PRO A 571 31.74 -4.23 -8.17
CA PRO A 571 30.91 -4.58 -9.31
C PRO A 571 29.93 -3.45 -9.62
N LEU A 572 29.46 -3.41 -10.88
CA LEU A 572 28.54 -2.38 -11.36
C LEU A 572 27.13 -2.95 -11.57
N GLU A 573 26.12 -2.13 -11.37
CA GLU A 573 24.73 -2.44 -11.70
C GLU A 573 24.05 -1.26 -12.39
N PHE A 574 22.97 -1.52 -13.13
CA PHE A 574 22.16 -0.42 -13.67
C PHE A 574 21.51 0.37 -12.54
N LEU A 575 21.43 1.69 -12.71
CA LEU A 575 20.82 2.63 -11.80
C LEU A 575 19.47 2.13 -11.22
N HIS A 576 18.66 1.52 -12.07
CA HIS A 576 17.47 0.77 -11.71
C HIS A 576 17.22 -0.36 -12.71
N ILE A 577 16.54 -1.44 -12.30
CA ILE A 577 16.28 -2.60 -13.17
C ILE A 577 15.47 -2.25 -14.42
N THR A 578 14.64 -1.23 -14.36
CA THR A 578 13.87 -0.76 -15.53
C THR A 578 14.74 -0.12 -16.58
N PHE A 579 15.88 0.52 -16.21
CA PHE A 579 16.89 0.96 -17.19
C PHE A 579 17.52 -0.23 -17.90
N GLN A 580 17.82 -1.31 -17.17
CA GLN A 580 18.28 -2.54 -17.81
C GLN A 580 17.26 -3.07 -18.81
N CYS A 581 15.96 -3.06 -18.47
CA CYS A 581 14.89 -3.45 -19.39
C CYS A 581 14.80 -2.53 -20.61
N PHE A 582 14.93 -1.21 -20.40
CA PHE A 582 14.91 -0.21 -21.47
C PHE A 582 16.08 -0.38 -22.44
N PHE A 583 17.33 -0.47 -21.94
CA PHE A 583 18.51 -0.66 -22.78
C PHE A 583 18.48 -2.00 -23.53
N ALA A 584 17.99 -3.06 -22.93
CA ALA A 584 17.76 -4.32 -23.61
C ALA A 584 16.75 -4.19 -24.75
N ALA A 585 15.64 -3.48 -24.53
CA ALA A 585 14.65 -3.19 -25.58
C ALA A 585 15.26 -2.34 -26.71
N PHE A 586 16.02 -1.31 -26.35
CA PHE A 586 16.74 -0.47 -27.30
C PHE A 586 17.69 -1.30 -28.19
N TYR A 587 18.48 -2.17 -27.57
CA TYR A 587 19.38 -3.09 -28.30
C TYR A 587 18.61 -4.02 -29.24
N LEU A 588 17.52 -4.60 -28.79
CA LEU A 588 16.64 -5.45 -29.61
C LEU A 588 16.03 -4.72 -30.82
N VAL A 589 15.82 -3.41 -30.69
CA VAL A 589 15.29 -2.59 -31.78
C VAL A 589 16.39 -2.13 -32.74
N VAL A 590 17.56 -1.74 -32.23
CA VAL A 590 18.60 -1.03 -33.01
C VAL A 590 19.67 -1.99 -33.56
N SER A 591 20.00 -3.09 -32.85
CA SER A 591 21.08 -4.00 -33.30
C SER A 591 20.71 -4.72 -34.59
N ALA A 592 21.66 -4.70 -35.55
CA ALA A 592 21.54 -5.44 -36.81
C ALA A 592 21.56 -6.96 -36.62
N ASP A 593 22.26 -7.43 -35.58
CA ASP A 593 22.51 -8.86 -35.29
C ASP A 593 21.26 -9.58 -34.74
N MET A 594 20.24 -8.83 -34.32
CA MET A 594 19.03 -9.41 -33.75
C MET A 594 17.99 -9.73 -34.81
N PRO A 595 17.66 -11.03 -35.00
CA PRO A 595 16.62 -11.41 -35.97
C PRO A 595 15.22 -10.99 -35.54
N THR A 596 14.42 -10.52 -36.48
CA THR A 596 13.01 -10.11 -36.24
C THR A 596 12.17 -11.24 -35.60
N ALA A 597 12.56 -12.49 -35.79
CA ALA A 597 11.90 -13.64 -35.18
C ALA A 597 11.98 -13.64 -33.66
N SER A 598 13.06 -13.11 -33.06
CA SER A 598 13.25 -13.01 -31.61
C SER A 598 12.18 -12.12 -30.95
N LEU A 599 11.67 -11.11 -31.65
CA LEU A 599 10.61 -10.23 -31.17
C LEU A 599 9.27 -10.97 -30.96
N ARG A 600 9.03 -12.08 -31.69
CA ARG A 600 7.81 -12.86 -31.57
C ARG A 600 7.70 -13.52 -30.19
N HIS A 601 8.83 -13.90 -29.61
CA HIS A 601 8.88 -14.55 -28.30
C HIS A 601 8.41 -13.60 -27.19
N LEU A 602 8.80 -12.33 -27.24
CA LEU A 602 8.47 -11.31 -26.23
C LEU A 602 6.97 -11.06 -26.10
N PHE A 603 6.22 -11.12 -27.20
CA PHE A 603 4.76 -10.90 -27.22
C PHE A 603 3.96 -12.20 -27.17
N SER A 604 4.57 -13.37 -26.93
CA SER A 604 3.88 -14.64 -26.84
C SER A 604 3.34 -14.86 -25.41
N CYS A 605 2.04 -15.09 -25.28
CA CYS A 605 1.41 -15.50 -24.03
C CYS A 605 1.28 -17.03 -24.00
N ARG A 606 2.00 -17.66 -23.09
CA ARG A 606 1.79 -19.06 -22.71
C ARG A 606 0.88 -19.09 -21.50
N GLN A 607 -0.26 -19.79 -21.59
CA GLN A 607 -1.07 -20.09 -20.41
C GLN A 607 -0.37 -21.16 -19.55
N PRO A 608 -0.35 -21.01 -18.22
CA PRO A 608 0.04 -22.10 -17.32
C PRO A 608 -0.98 -23.23 -17.51
N GLY A 609 -0.55 -24.39 -18.01
CA GLY A 609 -1.41 -25.56 -18.28
C GLY A 609 -1.44 -26.05 -19.73
N SER A 610 -0.75 -25.43 -20.67
CA SER A 610 -0.63 -25.97 -22.03
C SER A 610 0.13 -27.31 -22.02
N SER A 611 -0.47 -28.31 -22.70
CA SER A 611 0.02 -29.71 -22.75
C SER A 611 1.49 -29.83 -23.16
N PRO A 612 2.20 -30.91 -22.75
CA PRO A 612 3.58 -31.18 -23.13
C PRO A 612 3.84 -31.17 -24.63
N LEU A 613 2.83 -31.53 -25.44
CA LEU A 613 2.86 -31.51 -26.91
C LEU A 613 2.98 -30.08 -27.47
N ALA A 614 2.45 -29.05 -26.79
CA ALA A 614 2.60 -27.65 -27.20
C ALA A 614 4.05 -27.12 -26.99
N ARG A 615 4.88 -27.83 -26.20
CA ARG A 615 6.30 -27.51 -26.02
C ARG A 615 7.18 -28.02 -27.17
N LEU A 616 6.73 -29.03 -27.90
CA LEU A 616 7.48 -29.64 -29.02
C LEU A 616 7.24 -28.92 -30.36
N LEU A 617 6.09 -28.25 -30.54
CA LEU A 617 5.78 -27.57 -31.82
C LEU A 617 6.76 -26.46 -32.24
N PRO A 618 7.32 -25.62 -31.32
CA PRO A 618 8.34 -24.63 -31.72
C PRO A 618 9.66 -25.25 -32.13
N MET A 619 9.99 -26.46 -31.63
CA MET A 619 11.22 -27.15 -32.00
C MET A 619 11.16 -27.74 -33.44
N LEU A 620 9.99 -28.07 -33.93
CA LEU A 620 9.77 -28.61 -35.28
C LEU A 620 9.73 -27.54 -36.38
N CYS A 621 9.51 -26.29 -36.01
CA CYS A 621 9.44 -25.16 -36.96
C CYS A 621 10.76 -24.43 -37.22
N ILE A 622 11.85 -24.83 -36.57
CA ILE A 622 13.18 -24.18 -36.66
C ILE A 622 14.19 -25.10 -37.40
N GLN A 623 13.79 -25.72 -38.50
CA GLN A 623 14.72 -26.31 -39.44
C GLN A 623 15.06 -25.29 -40.54
N GLY A 624 15.82 -24.26 -40.25
CA GLY A 624 16.23 -23.27 -41.28
C GLY A 624 17.35 -22.28 -40.94
N SER A 625 17.77 -22.17 -39.69
CA SER A 625 18.95 -21.37 -39.38
C SER A 625 19.68 -22.00 -38.19
N ARG A 626 20.86 -22.54 -38.46
CA ARG A 626 21.85 -22.90 -37.43
C ARG A 626 22.28 -21.61 -36.73
N CYS A 627 21.67 -21.28 -35.61
CA CYS A 627 22.27 -20.39 -34.63
C CYS A 627 23.21 -21.22 -33.76
N GLU A 628 24.46 -20.84 -33.67
CA GLU A 628 25.41 -21.39 -32.70
C GLU A 628 24.84 -21.32 -31.28
N GLU A 629 25.04 -22.31 -30.43
CA GLU A 629 24.46 -22.44 -29.09
C GLU A 629 24.78 -21.30 -28.11
N GLY A 630 25.66 -20.37 -28.49
CA GLY A 630 26.07 -19.20 -27.72
C GLY A 630 25.37 -17.88 -28.09
N CYS A 631 24.54 -17.85 -29.15
CA CYS A 631 23.92 -16.61 -29.63
C CYS A 631 22.85 -16.07 -28.66
N GLU A 632 22.87 -14.75 -28.40
CA GLU A 632 21.92 -14.06 -27.54
C GLU A 632 20.46 -14.28 -27.96
N ALA A 633 20.20 -14.40 -29.26
CA ALA A 633 18.86 -14.70 -29.79
C ALA A 633 18.34 -16.09 -29.35
N ALA A 634 19.22 -17.10 -29.23
CA ALA A 634 18.88 -18.43 -28.75
C ALA A 634 18.65 -18.44 -27.23
N GLN A 635 19.42 -17.66 -26.49
CA GLN A 635 19.24 -17.49 -25.04
C GLN A 635 17.93 -16.77 -24.70
N LEU A 636 17.56 -15.72 -25.46
CA LEU A 636 16.30 -15.00 -25.28
C LEU A 636 15.09 -15.94 -25.42
N GLN A 637 15.12 -16.92 -26.30
CA GLN A 637 14.03 -17.89 -26.49
C GLN A 637 13.87 -18.88 -25.30
N LYS A 638 14.89 -19.02 -24.45
CA LYS A 638 14.85 -19.87 -23.24
C LYS A 638 14.23 -19.18 -22.04
N VAL A 639 14.16 -17.84 -22.06
CA VAL A 639 13.57 -17.06 -20.97
C VAL A 639 12.05 -17.08 -21.05
N GLU A 640 11.37 -17.26 -19.93
CA GLU A 640 9.91 -17.18 -19.89
C GLU A 640 9.43 -15.76 -20.21
N PRO A 641 8.44 -15.58 -21.10
CA PRO A 641 7.98 -14.27 -21.57
C PRO A 641 7.54 -13.32 -20.45
N HIS A 642 6.98 -13.84 -19.36
CA HIS A 642 6.53 -13.01 -18.24
C HIS A 642 7.67 -12.29 -17.50
N ASN A 643 8.90 -12.81 -17.58
CA ASN A 643 10.08 -12.13 -17.01
C ASN A 643 10.55 -10.96 -17.88
N LEU A 644 10.03 -10.83 -19.10
CA LEU A 644 10.43 -9.83 -20.08
C LEU A 644 9.31 -8.84 -20.44
N HIS A 645 8.20 -8.83 -19.71
CA HIS A 645 7.03 -8.02 -20.06
C HIS A 645 7.33 -6.51 -20.02
N ILE A 646 8.17 -6.03 -19.10
CA ILE A 646 8.60 -4.63 -19.05
C ILE A 646 9.46 -4.31 -20.29
N THR A 647 10.39 -5.20 -20.67
CA THR A 647 11.20 -5.06 -21.89
C THR A 647 10.32 -5.06 -23.14
N ALA A 648 9.27 -5.88 -23.16
CA ALA A 648 8.31 -5.92 -24.26
C ALA A 648 7.50 -4.61 -24.38
N ALA A 649 7.13 -3.99 -23.26
CA ALA A 649 6.45 -2.71 -23.24
C ALA A 649 7.34 -1.61 -23.82
N PHE A 650 8.60 -1.49 -23.36
CA PHE A 650 9.57 -0.55 -23.92
C PHE A 650 9.85 -0.81 -25.41
N LEU A 651 9.95 -2.07 -25.82
CA LEU A 651 10.12 -2.42 -27.21
C LEU A 651 8.94 -1.96 -28.08
N ALA A 652 7.71 -2.10 -27.57
CA ALA A 652 6.52 -1.60 -28.24
C ALA A 652 6.54 -0.07 -28.38
N GLY A 653 6.92 0.64 -27.30
CA GLY A 653 7.03 2.09 -27.28
C GLY A 653 8.12 2.61 -28.23
N LEU A 654 9.32 2.04 -28.19
CA LEU A 654 10.41 2.38 -29.11
C LEU A 654 10.03 2.15 -30.58
N LEU A 655 9.18 1.16 -30.86
CA LEU A 655 8.68 0.90 -32.22
C LEU A 655 7.44 1.74 -32.58
N SER A 656 7.01 2.69 -31.74
CA SER A 656 5.90 3.60 -32.08
C SER A 656 6.18 4.45 -33.29
N GLN A 657 5.16 5.05 -33.88
CA GLN A 657 5.32 5.94 -35.02
C GLN A 657 6.06 7.22 -34.66
N GLU A 658 5.88 7.73 -33.44
CA GLU A 658 6.49 8.93 -32.90
C GLU A 658 8.01 8.81 -32.81
N HIS A 659 8.50 7.66 -32.34
CA HIS A 659 9.94 7.43 -32.16
C HIS A 659 10.67 6.95 -33.42
N ARG A 660 9.95 6.72 -34.53
CA ARG A 660 10.56 6.23 -35.77
C ARG A 660 11.61 7.17 -36.32
N GLY A 661 11.35 8.48 -36.32
CA GLY A 661 12.32 9.49 -36.76
C GLY A 661 13.59 9.52 -35.92
N LEU A 662 13.45 9.30 -34.61
CA LEU A 662 14.54 9.19 -33.66
C LEU A 662 15.41 7.96 -33.96
N LEU A 663 14.77 6.81 -34.15
CA LEU A 663 15.47 5.54 -34.39
C LEU A 663 16.08 5.43 -35.79
N ALA A 664 15.54 6.12 -36.77
CA ALA A 664 16.13 6.18 -38.12
C ALA A 664 17.53 6.80 -38.10
N GLN A 665 17.86 7.61 -37.08
CA GLN A 665 19.20 8.17 -36.87
C GLN A 665 20.22 7.13 -36.39
N CYS A 666 19.78 5.97 -35.91
CA CYS A 666 20.62 4.90 -35.37
C CYS A 666 21.12 3.92 -36.42
N GLN A 667 21.42 4.38 -37.66
CA GLN A 667 22.01 3.60 -38.74
C GLN A 667 21.20 2.37 -39.23
N LEU A 668 20.02 2.12 -38.78
CA LEU A 668 19.13 1.08 -39.28
C LEU A 668 18.45 1.53 -40.57
N SER A 669 18.35 0.61 -41.53
CA SER A 669 17.53 0.88 -42.71
C SER A 669 16.05 1.05 -42.28
N GLU A 670 15.37 2.04 -42.83
CA GLU A 670 13.96 2.28 -42.59
C GLU A 670 13.11 1.01 -42.85
N THR A 671 13.50 0.24 -43.84
CA THR A 671 12.85 -1.06 -44.15
C THR A 671 12.99 -2.09 -43.01
N ALA A 672 14.10 -2.09 -42.28
CA ALA A 672 14.28 -2.99 -41.12
C ALA A 672 13.41 -2.56 -39.95
N LEU A 673 13.32 -1.26 -39.66
CA LEU A 673 12.45 -0.71 -38.64
C LEU A 673 10.97 -1.00 -38.94
N LEU A 674 10.55 -0.80 -40.17
CA LEU A 674 9.19 -1.11 -40.63
C LEU A 674 8.86 -2.61 -40.50
N ARG A 675 9.80 -3.50 -40.78
CA ARG A 675 9.61 -4.95 -40.58
C ARG A 675 9.46 -5.32 -39.11
N ARG A 676 10.28 -4.73 -38.22
CA ARG A 676 10.21 -4.93 -36.78
C ARG A 676 8.91 -4.41 -36.19
N HIS A 677 8.52 -3.21 -36.54
CA HIS A 677 7.22 -2.62 -36.19
C HIS A 677 6.05 -3.51 -36.65
N ALA A 678 6.03 -3.91 -37.91
CA ALA A 678 4.97 -4.77 -38.44
C ALA A 678 4.93 -6.16 -37.76
N CYS A 679 6.09 -6.67 -37.29
CA CYS A 679 6.15 -7.91 -36.53
C CYS A 679 5.54 -7.72 -35.14
N ALA A 680 5.96 -6.72 -34.37
CA ALA A 680 5.44 -6.40 -33.04
C ALA A 680 3.93 -6.19 -33.07
N ARG A 681 3.45 -5.36 -34.00
CA ARG A 681 2.04 -5.07 -34.23
C ARG A 681 1.20 -6.33 -34.47
N ARG A 682 1.68 -7.23 -35.33
CA ARG A 682 0.98 -8.50 -35.62
C ARG A 682 0.96 -9.44 -34.41
N CYS A 683 2.05 -9.49 -33.66
CA CYS A 683 2.15 -10.34 -32.48
C CYS A 683 1.23 -9.85 -31.36
N LEU A 684 1.25 -8.55 -31.06
CA LEU A 684 0.35 -7.92 -30.07
C LEU A 684 -1.11 -8.16 -30.43
N ALA A 685 -1.52 -7.87 -31.68
CA ALA A 685 -2.88 -8.08 -32.12
C ALA A 685 -3.35 -9.54 -32.05
N ARG A 686 -2.44 -10.49 -32.26
CA ARG A 686 -2.73 -11.93 -32.12
C ARG A 686 -2.87 -12.34 -30.68
N SER A 687 -1.96 -11.90 -29.83
CA SER A 687 -1.95 -12.23 -28.40
C SER A 687 -3.15 -11.63 -27.68
N LEU A 688 -3.52 -10.38 -27.98
CA LEU A 688 -4.72 -9.75 -27.45
C LEU A 688 -6.00 -10.49 -27.86
N ARG A 689 -6.14 -10.82 -29.16
CA ARG A 689 -7.30 -11.59 -29.62
C ARG A 689 -7.40 -12.94 -28.90
N LYS A 690 -6.28 -13.64 -28.73
CA LYS A 690 -6.24 -14.90 -27.98
C LYS A 690 -6.71 -14.73 -26.54
N HIS A 691 -6.29 -13.65 -25.88
CA HIS A 691 -6.71 -13.34 -24.51
C HIS A 691 -8.20 -13.00 -24.44
N PHE A 692 -8.70 -12.18 -25.34
CA PHE A 692 -10.12 -11.84 -25.37
C PHE A 692 -11.02 -13.07 -25.60
N HIS A 693 -10.61 -13.99 -26.46
CA HIS A 693 -11.33 -15.25 -26.65
C HIS A 693 -11.26 -16.20 -25.45
N ALA A 694 -10.24 -16.06 -24.61
CA ALA A 694 -10.08 -16.87 -23.40
C ALA A 694 -10.85 -16.30 -22.19
N ILE A 695 -11.42 -15.08 -22.29
CA ILE A 695 -12.23 -14.49 -21.20
C ILE A 695 -13.55 -15.27 -21.13
N PRO A 696 -13.87 -15.96 -20.03
CA PRO A 696 -15.12 -16.69 -19.90
C PRO A 696 -16.31 -15.74 -19.93
N SER A 697 -17.36 -16.15 -20.61
CA SER A 697 -18.65 -15.45 -20.57
C SER A 697 -19.16 -15.41 -19.13
N ALA A 698 -19.70 -14.29 -18.67
CA ALA A 698 -20.36 -14.20 -17.38
C ALA A 698 -21.66 -15.03 -17.44
N VAL A 699 -21.73 -16.13 -16.70
CA VAL A 699 -22.98 -16.85 -16.50
C VAL A 699 -23.75 -16.15 -15.38
N PRO A 700 -25.01 -15.73 -15.61
CA PRO A 700 -25.82 -15.12 -14.56
C PRO A 700 -25.94 -16.06 -13.36
N GLY A 701 -25.54 -15.61 -12.18
CA GLY A 701 -25.65 -16.36 -10.92
C GLY A 701 -24.42 -17.16 -10.48
N GLU A 702 -23.38 -17.32 -11.29
CA GLU A 702 -22.13 -17.95 -10.83
C GLU A 702 -21.13 -16.90 -10.32
N VAL A 703 -20.85 -16.93 -9.03
CA VAL A 703 -19.68 -16.27 -8.42
C VAL A 703 -18.47 -17.17 -8.68
N LYS A 704 -17.90 -17.11 -9.86
CA LYS A 704 -16.59 -17.71 -10.09
C LYS A 704 -15.54 -16.70 -9.65
N SER A 705 -14.77 -17.05 -8.63
CA SER A 705 -13.52 -16.37 -8.29
C SER A 705 -12.54 -16.59 -9.44
N MET A 706 -12.56 -15.69 -10.42
CA MET A 706 -11.60 -15.72 -11.47
C MET A 706 -10.32 -15.07 -11.00
N HIS A 707 -9.34 -15.91 -10.74
CA HIS A 707 -7.99 -15.42 -10.58
C HIS A 707 -7.60 -14.65 -11.84
N ALA A 708 -7.21 -13.43 -11.63
CA ALA A 708 -6.47 -12.50 -12.43
C ALA A 708 -5.97 -13.02 -13.79
N MET A 709 -6.10 -12.19 -14.79
CA MET A 709 -5.40 -12.33 -16.05
C MET A 709 -4.23 -11.32 -16.13
N PRO A 710 -3.16 -11.50 -15.35
CA PRO A 710 -2.02 -10.56 -15.34
C PRO A 710 -1.41 -10.40 -16.73
N GLY A 711 -1.38 -11.49 -17.51
CA GLY A 711 -0.93 -11.48 -18.89
C GLY A 711 -1.75 -10.59 -19.83
N PHE A 712 -2.99 -10.26 -19.50
CA PHE A 712 -3.79 -9.32 -20.26
C PHE A 712 -3.39 -7.86 -19.99
N VAL A 713 -3.17 -7.52 -18.74
CA VAL A 713 -2.83 -6.15 -18.32
C VAL A 713 -1.53 -5.69 -18.98
N TRP A 714 -0.48 -6.52 -18.97
CA TRP A 714 0.78 -6.15 -19.59
C TRP A 714 0.70 -6.07 -21.13
N LEU A 715 -0.17 -6.88 -21.78
CA LEU A 715 -0.42 -6.75 -23.23
C LEU A 715 -1.08 -5.42 -23.57
N ILE A 716 -2.07 -4.99 -22.78
CA ILE A 716 -2.71 -3.69 -22.95
C ILE A 716 -1.70 -2.57 -22.72
N ARG A 717 -0.83 -2.69 -21.70
CA ARG A 717 0.24 -1.74 -21.48
C ARG A 717 1.21 -1.65 -22.66
N SER A 718 1.63 -2.78 -23.22
CA SER A 718 2.46 -2.79 -24.44
C SER A 718 1.77 -2.15 -25.64
N LEU A 719 0.44 -2.28 -25.75
CA LEU A 719 -0.35 -1.63 -26.79
C LEU A 719 -0.44 -0.11 -26.56
N TYR A 720 -0.59 0.30 -25.31
CA TYR A 720 -0.59 1.71 -24.92
C TYR A 720 0.75 2.38 -25.23
N GLU A 721 1.87 1.73 -24.89
CA GLU A 721 3.21 2.23 -25.21
C GLU A 721 3.41 2.43 -26.75
N MET A 722 2.77 1.62 -27.58
CA MET A 722 2.86 1.73 -29.04
C MET A 722 2.06 2.92 -29.61
N GLN A 723 1.11 3.50 -28.87
CA GLN A 723 0.26 4.64 -29.22
C GLN A 723 -0.46 4.52 -30.60
N GLU A 724 -0.79 3.29 -31.02
CA GLU A 724 -1.51 3.04 -32.28
C GLU A 724 -3.02 2.84 -32.08
N GLU A 725 -3.82 3.88 -32.26
CA GLU A 725 -5.31 3.78 -32.16
C GLU A 725 -5.92 2.76 -33.11
N GLN A 726 -5.42 2.68 -34.34
CA GLN A 726 -5.93 1.72 -35.33
C GLN A 726 -5.71 0.27 -34.88
N LEU A 727 -4.61 0.01 -34.20
CA LEU A 727 -4.31 -1.29 -33.64
C LEU A 727 -5.23 -1.60 -32.44
N ALA A 728 -5.46 -0.62 -31.56
CA ALA A 728 -6.40 -0.74 -30.45
C ALA A 728 -7.82 -1.05 -30.95
N ARG A 729 -8.33 -0.28 -31.91
CA ARG A 729 -9.61 -0.53 -32.57
C ARG A 729 -9.70 -1.92 -33.18
N LYS A 730 -8.64 -2.38 -33.83
CA LYS A 730 -8.59 -3.70 -34.46
C LYS A 730 -8.52 -4.83 -33.43
N ALA A 731 -7.85 -4.61 -32.32
CA ALA A 731 -7.75 -5.57 -31.24
C ALA A 731 -9.11 -5.83 -30.57
N VAL A 732 -9.92 -4.78 -30.35
CA VAL A 732 -11.21 -4.90 -29.64
C VAL A 732 -12.39 -5.22 -30.58
N ARG A 733 -12.22 -5.20 -31.92
CA ARG A 733 -13.31 -5.47 -32.88
C ARG A 733 -14.03 -6.79 -32.66
N GLY A 734 -13.36 -7.79 -32.15
CA GLY A 734 -13.89 -9.13 -31.86
C GLY A 734 -14.28 -9.37 -30.41
N LEU A 735 -14.15 -8.36 -29.55
CA LEU A 735 -14.48 -8.50 -28.14
C LEU A 735 -16.00 -8.33 -27.95
N ASP A 736 -16.69 -9.45 -27.83
CA ASP A 736 -18.12 -9.49 -27.49
C ASP A 736 -18.27 -9.92 -26.00
N VAL A 737 -17.71 -9.12 -25.11
CA VAL A 737 -17.73 -9.38 -23.66
C VAL A 737 -18.61 -8.35 -23.00
N GLY A 738 -19.67 -8.80 -22.34
CA GLY A 738 -20.54 -7.92 -21.56
C GLY A 738 -19.99 -7.57 -20.17
N HIS A 739 -18.97 -8.30 -19.69
CA HIS A 739 -18.34 -8.10 -18.37
C HIS A 739 -16.85 -8.43 -18.44
N LEU A 740 -15.99 -7.45 -18.12
CA LEU A 740 -14.55 -7.58 -18.05
C LEU A 740 -14.10 -7.56 -16.59
N LYS A 741 -13.63 -8.71 -16.08
CA LYS A 741 -13.17 -8.87 -14.69
C LYS A 741 -11.65 -8.82 -14.62
N LEU A 742 -11.11 -7.84 -13.93
CA LEU A 742 -9.68 -7.63 -13.68
C LEU A 742 -9.41 -7.50 -12.17
N THR A 743 -10.04 -8.36 -11.38
CA THR A 743 -9.91 -8.38 -9.92
C THR A 743 -8.55 -8.96 -9.51
N PHE A 744 -7.85 -8.33 -8.58
CA PHE A 744 -6.50 -8.71 -8.11
C PHE A 744 -5.44 -8.74 -9.24
N CYS A 745 -5.55 -7.84 -10.22
CA CYS A 745 -4.63 -7.76 -11.36
C CYS A 745 -3.53 -6.72 -11.21
N SER A 746 -3.34 -6.14 -10.04
CA SER A 746 -2.42 -5.02 -9.78
C SER A 746 -2.61 -3.85 -10.75
N VAL A 747 -3.87 -3.49 -11.01
CA VAL A 747 -4.20 -2.37 -11.90
C VAL A 747 -3.99 -1.07 -11.12
N GLY A 748 -2.95 -0.31 -11.48
CA GLY A 748 -2.67 1.02 -10.97
C GLY A 748 -3.04 2.11 -11.98
N PRO A 749 -2.66 3.37 -11.72
CA PRO A 749 -2.96 4.49 -12.62
C PRO A 749 -2.46 4.32 -14.05
N ALA A 750 -1.24 3.81 -14.24
CA ALA A 750 -0.68 3.59 -15.58
C ALA A 750 -1.45 2.50 -16.35
N GLU A 751 -1.89 1.45 -15.68
CA GLU A 751 -2.72 0.40 -16.26
C GLU A 751 -4.13 0.93 -16.56
N CYS A 752 -4.67 1.83 -15.74
CA CYS A 752 -5.94 2.51 -16.02
C CYS A 752 -5.88 3.34 -17.30
N ALA A 753 -4.79 4.08 -17.54
CA ALA A 753 -4.57 4.81 -18.79
C ALA A 753 -4.55 3.87 -19.99
N ALA A 754 -3.83 2.75 -19.87
CA ALA A 754 -3.76 1.73 -20.91
C ALA A 754 -5.13 1.07 -21.18
N LEU A 755 -5.89 0.76 -20.13
CA LEU A 755 -7.25 0.24 -20.24
C LEU A 755 -8.18 1.23 -20.94
N ALA A 756 -8.14 2.49 -20.54
CA ALA A 756 -8.96 3.55 -21.12
C ALA A 756 -8.65 3.74 -22.62
N PHE A 757 -7.36 3.76 -22.99
CA PHE A 757 -6.91 3.86 -24.37
C PHE A 757 -7.47 2.74 -25.27
N VAL A 758 -7.57 1.53 -24.74
CA VAL A 758 -8.08 0.37 -25.49
C VAL A 758 -9.60 0.30 -25.45
N LEU A 759 -10.21 0.42 -24.27
CA LEU A 759 -11.64 0.19 -24.05
C LEU A 759 -12.52 1.27 -24.68
N ARG A 760 -12.04 2.53 -24.80
CA ARG A 760 -12.79 3.60 -25.49
C ARG A 760 -13.20 3.25 -26.92
N HIS A 761 -12.60 2.25 -27.53
CA HIS A 761 -12.89 1.77 -28.87
C HIS A 761 -13.87 0.59 -28.93
N LEU A 762 -14.40 0.15 -27.78
CA LEU A 762 -15.44 -0.88 -27.75
C LEU A 762 -16.72 -0.41 -28.46
N ARG A 763 -17.37 -1.32 -29.14
CA ARG A 763 -18.65 -1.05 -29.85
C ARG A 763 -19.87 -1.27 -28.97
N ARG A 764 -19.75 -2.12 -27.95
CA ARG A 764 -20.83 -2.46 -27.02
C ARG A 764 -20.43 -2.06 -25.60
N PRO A 765 -21.36 -1.56 -24.81
CA PRO A 765 -21.08 -1.22 -23.40
C PRO A 765 -20.67 -2.46 -22.59
N VAL A 766 -19.65 -2.29 -21.74
CA VAL A 766 -19.09 -3.34 -20.91
C VAL A 766 -19.26 -3.00 -19.43
N ALA A 767 -19.45 -4.02 -18.59
CA ALA A 767 -19.27 -3.89 -17.15
C ALA A 767 -17.78 -4.10 -16.84
N LEU A 768 -17.11 -3.09 -16.29
CA LEU A 768 -15.71 -3.13 -15.93
C LEU A 768 -15.59 -3.37 -14.42
N GLN A 769 -14.94 -4.47 -14.04
CA GLN A 769 -14.72 -4.83 -12.64
C GLN A 769 -13.22 -4.79 -12.33
N LEU A 770 -12.83 -3.82 -11.50
CA LEU A 770 -11.47 -3.54 -11.07
C LEU A 770 -11.32 -3.71 -9.55
N ASP A 771 -12.15 -4.55 -8.92
CA ASP A 771 -12.11 -4.76 -7.48
C ASP A 771 -10.73 -5.24 -7.01
N HIS A 772 -10.32 -4.83 -5.80
CA HIS A 772 -9.05 -5.24 -5.14
C HIS A 772 -7.81 -4.91 -5.99
N ASN A 773 -7.72 -3.68 -6.47
CA ASN A 773 -6.56 -3.17 -7.20
C ASN A 773 -6.00 -1.91 -6.51
N SER A 774 -5.22 -1.11 -7.23
CA SER A 774 -4.59 0.10 -6.73
C SER A 774 -4.94 1.31 -7.60
N VAL A 775 -6.22 1.42 -7.97
CA VAL A 775 -6.68 2.46 -8.89
C VAL A 775 -6.42 3.84 -8.30
N GLY A 776 -6.85 4.11 -7.06
CA GLY A 776 -6.73 5.42 -6.41
C GLY A 776 -7.42 6.54 -7.19
N ASP A 777 -7.28 7.77 -6.71
CA ASP A 777 -7.89 8.94 -7.37
C ASP A 777 -7.28 9.22 -8.73
N ILE A 778 -5.95 9.10 -8.84
CA ILE A 778 -5.22 9.30 -10.10
C ILE A 778 -5.67 8.27 -11.15
N GLY A 779 -5.83 6.99 -10.75
CA GLY A 779 -6.29 5.94 -11.67
C GLY A 779 -7.75 6.15 -12.13
N VAL A 780 -8.60 6.67 -11.25
CA VAL A 780 -9.97 7.07 -11.64
C VAL A 780 -9.93 8.12 -12.76
N GLU A 781 -9.08 9.14 -12.64
CA GLU A 781 -8.91 10.14 -13.71
C GLU A 781 -8.47 9.51 -15.04
N GLN A 782 -7.56 8.54 -14.98
CA GLN A 782 -7.11 7.83 -16.18
C GLN A 782 -8.22 7.01 -16.85
N LEU A 783 -9.23 6.56 -16.10
CA LEU A 783 -10.36 5.79 -16.65
C LEU A 783 -11.44 6.66 -17.29
N LEU A 784 -11.49 7.96 -17.04
CA LEU A 784 -12.54 8.85 -17.53
C LEU A 784 -12.75 8.76 -19.06
N PRO A 785 -11.71 8.65 -19.93
CA PRO A 785 -11.89 8.53 -21.37
C PRO A 785 -12.67 7.30 -21.84
N CYS A 786 -12.74 6.22 -21.05
CA CYS A 786 -13.50 5.03 -21.41
C CYS A 786 -14.87 4.92 -20.70
N LEU A 787 -15.22 5.90 -19.88
CA LEU A 787 -16.47 5.85 -19.12
C LEU A 787 -17.71 5.79 -20.01
N SER A 788 -17.66 6.37 -21.20
CA SER A 788 -18.74 6.36 -22.18
C SER A 788 -19.10 4.97 -22.71
N VAL A 789 -18.20 3.99 -22.60
CA VAL A 789 -18.44 2.59 -22.97
C VAL A 789 -18.64 1.68 -21.75
N CYS A 790 -18.63 2.22 -20.54
CA CYS A 790 -18.86 1.47 -19.31
C CYS A 790 -20.36 1.51 -18.95
N LYS A 791 -21.03 0.35 -18.90
CA LYS A 791 -22.40 0.24 -18.37
C LYS A 791 -22.44 0.07 -16.86
N ALA A 792 -21.36 -0.50 -16.27
CA ALA A 792 -21.16 -0.66 -14.84
C ALA A 792 -19.68 -0.57 -14.52
N LEU A 793 -19.36 0.07 -13.40
CA LEU A 793 -18.02 0.21 -12.89
C LEU A 793 -17.98 -0.30 -11.45
N TYR A 794 -17.12 -1.30 -11.18
CA TYR A 794 -16.92 -1.89 -9.87
C TYR A 794 -15.49 -1.59 -9.42
N LEU A 795 -15.36 -0.86 -8.33
CA LEU A 795 -14.11 -0.32 -7.80
C LEU A 795 -13.95 -0.60 -6.29
N ARG A 796 -14.39 -1.77 -5.86
CA ARG A 796 -14.24 -2.21 -4.48
C ARG A 796 -12.75 -2.30 -4.11
N ASP A 797 -12.39 -1.88 -2.89
CA ASP A 797 -11.03 -1.98 -2.33
C ASP A 797 -9.96 -1.34 -3.26
N ASN A 798 -10.13 -0.07 -3.61
CA ASN A 798 -9.24 0.64 -4.53
C ASN A 798 -8.64 1.94 -3.97
N ASN A 799 -8.82 2.20 -2.68
CA ASN A 799 -8.24 3.36 -2.00
C ASN A 799 -8.63 4.71 -2.64
N ILE A 800 -9.89 4.84 -3.07
CA ILE A 800 -10.44 6.02 -3.74
C ILE A 800 -11.02 6.96 -2.68
N SER A 801 -10.69 8.26 -2.77
CA SER A 801 -11.20 9.33 -1.91
C SER A 801 -12.36 10.09 -2.56
N ASP A 802 -12.92 11.05 -1.83
CA ASP A 802 -13.96 11.95 -2.32
C ASP A 802 -13.55 12.68 -3.60
N ARG A 803 -12.28 13.06 -3.71
CA ARG A 803 -11.74 13.80 -4.86
C ARG A 803 -11.86 13.00 -6.15
N GLY A 804 -11.41 11.73 -6.14
CA GLY A 804 -11.52 10.86 -7.31
C GLY A 804 -12.96 10.62 -7.72
N ILE A 805 -13.85 10.44 -6.75
CA ILE A 805 -15.27 10.21 -7.02
C ILE A 805 -15.97 11.46 -7.52
N CYS A 806 -15.66 12.64 -7.01
CA CYS A 806 -16.24 13.89 -7.55
C CYS A 806 -15.92 14.06 -9.04
N LYS A 807 -14.67 13.84 -9.45
CA LYS A 807 -14.26 13.88 -10.87
C LYS A 807 -14.96 12.81 -11.71
N LEU A 808 -15.07 11.59 -11.20
CA LEU A 808 -15.79 10.51 -11.88
C LEU A 808 -17.26 10.88 -12.12
N ILE A 809 -17.92 11.43 -11.11
CA ILE A 809 -19.33 11.79 -11.18
C ILE A 809 -19.57 12.92 -12.19
N GLU A 810 -18.71 13.94 -12.23
CA GLU A 810 -18.81 15.01 -13.23
C GLU A 810 -18.80 14.45 -14.65
N CYS A 811 -17.89 13.50 -14.94
CA CYS A 811 -17.87 12.82 -16.23
C CYS A 811 -19.08 11.90 -16.41
N ALA A 812 -19.50 11.19 -15.35
CA ALA A 812 -20.63 10.24 -15.38
C ALA A 812 -21.98 10.91 -15.68
N LEU A 813 -22.15 12.18 -15.32
CA LEU A 813 -23.36 12.95 -15.67
C LEU A 813 -23.58 13.06 -17.17
N HIS A 814 -22.49 13.09 -17.95
CA HIS A 814 -22.50 13.18 -19.40
C HIS A 814 -22.43 11.82 -20.11
N CYS A 815 -22.25 10.73 -19.37
CA CYS A 815 -22.12 9.38 -19.93
C CYS A 815 -23.46 8.62 -19.88
N GLU A 816 -24.15 8.50 -20.98
CA GLU A 816 -25.47 7.81 -21.02
C GLU A 816 -25.41 6.35 -20.59
N GLN A 817 -24.33 5.65 -20.92
CA GLN A 817 -24.22 4.20 -20.75
C GLN A 817 -24.03 3.76 -19.28
N LEU A 818 -23.45 4.59 -18.42
CA LEU A 818 -23.15 4.19 -17.04
C LEU A 818 -24.44 4.11 -16.20
N GLN A 819 -24.76 2.91 -15.74
CA GLN A 819 -25.97 2.59 -14.99
C GLN A 819 -25.68 2.10 -13.56
N LYS A 820 -24.47 1.61 -13.29
CA LYS A 820 -24.13 1.02 -12.00
C LYS A 820 -22.75 1.47 -11.56
N LEU A 821 -22.62 1.84 -10.28
CA LEU A 821 -21.38 2.21 -9.63
C LEU A 821 -21.28 1.50 -8.28
N ALA A 822 -20.20 0.77 -8.04
CA ALA A 822 -19.93 0.08 -6.80
C ALA A 822 -18.57 0.52 -6.26
N LEU A 823 -18.60 1.15 -5.07
CA LEU A 823 -17.46 1.82 -4.41
C LEU A 823 -17.24 1.28 -2.98
N PHE A 824 -17.55 0.00 -2.80
CA PHE A 824 -17.43 -0.66 -1.53
C PHE A 824 -15.98 -0.62 -1.00
N ASN A 825 -15.82 -0.38 0.30
CA ASN A 825 -14.52 -0.38 0.98
C ASN A 825 -13.48 0.55 0.30
N ASN A 826 -13.79 1.85 0.31
CA ASN A 826 -12.90 2.94 -0.13
C ASN A 826 -12.77 3.99 0.98
N LYS A 827 -12.20 5.15 0.69
CA LYS A 827 -12.00 6.25 1.66
C LYS A 827 -13.01 7.38 1.48
N LEU A 828 -14.27 7.05 1.15
CA LEU A 828 -15.30 8.05 0.91
C LEU A 828 -15.85 8.58 2.22
N THR A 829 -16.05 9.90 2.27
CA THR A 829 -16.65 10.63 3.38
C THR A 829 -17.87 11.43 2.90
N ASP A 830 -18.39 12.29 3.75
CA ASP A 830 -19.47 13.20 3.38
C ASP A 830 -19.07 14.22 2.29
N GLY A 831 -17.76 14.39 2.01
CA GLY A 831 -17.25 15.28 0.99
C GLY A 831 -17.77 14.97 -0.43
N CYS A 832 -17.98 13.70 -0.76
CA CYS A 832 -18.53 13.31 -2.06
C CYS A 832 -20.06 13.36 -2.14
N ALA A 833 -20.77 13.55 -1.03
CA ALA A 833 -22.22 13.39 -0.97
C ALA A 833 -22.98 14.36 -1.90
N HIS A 834 -22.52 15.61 -2.06
CA HIS A 834 -23.14 16.58 -2.97
C HIS A 834 -23.03 16.14 -4.43
N SER A 835 -21.87 15.69 -4.87
CA SER A 835 -21.69 15.19 -6.25
C SER A 835 -22.55 13.96 -6.51
N MET A 836 -22.62 13.03 -5.55
CA MET A 836 -23.48 11.84 -5.67
C MET A 836 -24.98 12.20 -5.67
N ALA A 837 -25.42 13.14 -4.83
CA ALA A 837 -26.80 13.62 -4.83
C ALA A 837 -27.16 14.24 -6.19
N ARG A 838 -26.25 15.03 -6.78
CA ARG A 838 -26.42 15.58 -8.13
C ARG A 838 -26.51 14.48 -9.20
N LEU A 839 -25.67 13.42 -9.11
CA LEU A 839 -25.77 12.25 -9.99
C LEU A 839 -27.14 11.62 -9.92
N LEU A 840 -27.67 11.36 -8.71
CA LEU A 840 -28.97 10.77 -8.50
C LEU A 840 -30.11 11.65 -9.00
N ALA A 841 -30.04 12.96 -8.79
CA ALA A 841 -31.07 13.89 -9.26
C ALA A 841 -31.10 14.03 -10.79
N CYS A 842 -29.95 14.09 -11.45
CA CYS A 842 -29.85 14.39 -12.86
C CYS A 842 -29.94 13.13 -13.75
N LYS A 843 -29.44 11.98 -13.30
CA LYS A 843 -29.28 10.79 -14.14
C LYS A 843 -30.44 9.81 -13.96
N GLN A 844 -31.40 9.85 -14.89
CA GLN A 844 -32.65 9.06 -14.80
C GLN A 844 -32.56 7.64 -15.42
N ASN A 845 -31.37 7.14 -15.71
CA ASN A 845 -31.11 5.76 -16.12
C ASN A 845 -30.13 5.03 -15.19
N PHE A 846 -29.87 5.58 -14.00
CA PHE A 846 -28.92 5.07 -13.05
C PHE A 846 -29.58 4.06 -12.11
N LEU A 847 -29.14 2.79 -12.16
CA LEU A 847 -29.86 1.66 -11.54
C LEU A 847 -29.32 1.25 -10.17
N ALA A 848 -28.00 1.40 -9.93
CA ALA A 848 -27.39 0.89 -8.70
C ALA A 848 -26.22 1.76 -8.21
N LEU A 849 -26.27 2.10 -6.93
CA LEU A 849 -25.20 2.77 -6.18
C LEU A 849 -24.89 1.95 -4.92
N ARG A 850 -23.63 1.51 -4.79
CA ARG A 850 -23.16 0.77 -3.62
C ARG A 850 -21.99 1.49 -2.97
N LEU A 851 -22.19 1.96 -1.73
CA LEU A 851 -21.29 2.78 -0.94
C LEU A 851 -20.86 2.10 0.36
N GLY A 852 -21.02 0.79 0.45
CA GLY A 852 -20.78 0.06 1.69
C GLY A 852 -19.33 0.18 2.17
N ASN A 853 -19.15 0.09 3.48
CA ASN A 853 -17.87 0.14 4.16
C ASN A 853 -17.01 1.36 3.78
N ASN A 854 -17.61 2.55 3.97
CA ASN A 854 -16.97 3.85 3.82
C ASN A 854 -17.21 4.67 5.09
N ASN A 855 -16.84 5.96 5.07
CA ASN A 855 -16.98 6.84 6.24
C ASN A 855 -18.10 7.88 6.04
N ILE A 856 -19.22 7.46 5.43
CA ILE A 856 -20.38 8.34 5.20
C ILE A 856 -21.19 8.42 6.49
N THR A 857 -21.42 9.64 6.98
CA THR A 857 -22.17 9.90 8.21
C THR A 857 -23.63 10.27 7.93
N ALA A 858 -24.35 10.62 8.99
CA ALA A 858 -25.71 11.14 8.89
C ALA A 858 -25.81 12.37 7.99
N ALA A 859 -24.80 13.25 7.99
CA ALA A 859 -24.79 14.45 7.16
C ALA A 859 -24.70 14.11 5.67
N GLY A 860 -23.81 13.19 5.28
CA GLY A 860 -23.71 12.70 3.90
C GLY A 860 -25.00 11.99 3.45
N ALA A 861 -25.59 11.16 4.30
CA ALA A 861 -26.85 10.48 4.02
C ALA A 861 -28.03 11.46 3.81
N GLN A 862 -28.11 12.55 4.58
CA GLN A 862 -29.09 13.61 4.40
C GLN A 862 -28.95 14.33 3.05
N VAL A 863 -27.71 14.59 2.63
CA VAL A 863 -27.44 15.20 1.30
C VAL A 863 -27.86 14.25 0.19
N LEU A 864 -27.52 12.97 0.28
CA LEU A 864 -27.90 11.94 -0.69
C LEU A 864 -29.42 11.74 -0.77
N ALA A 865 -30.12 11.81 0.36
CA ALA A 865 -31.58 11.74 0.42
C ALA A 865 -32.26 12.84 -0.41
N ARG A 866 -31.67 14.05 -0.46
CA ARG A 866 -32.19 15.15 -1.30
C ARG A 866 -32.11 14.80 -2.80
N GLY A 867 -31.01 14.14 -3.21
CA GLY A 867 -30.86 13.68 -4.60
C GLY A 867 -31.84 12.55 -4.97
N LEU A 868 -32.22 11.72 -3.99
CA LEU A 868 -33.18 10.63 -4.20
C LEU A 868 -34.61 11.11 -4.44
N LYS A 869 -35.04 12.24 -3.84
CA LYS A 869 -36.43 12.76 -3.98
C LYS A 869 -36.84 12.97 -5.45
N GLY A 870 -35.90 13.30 -6.35
CA GLY A 870 -36.16 13.48 -7.77
C GLY A 870 -35.83 12.28 -8.65
N ASN A 871 -35.29 11.19 -8.10
CA ASN A 871 -34.82 10.03 -8.88
C ASN A 871 -35.96 9.04 -9.14
N THR A 872 -36.07 8.58 -10.38
CA THR A 872 -37.10 7.61 -10.82
C THR A 872 -36.52 6.31 -11.34
N SER A 873 -35.20 6.13 -11.30
CA SER A 873 -34.53 5.00 -11.95
C SER A 873 -33.78 4.07 -11.00
N LEU A 874 -33.35 4.57 -9.83
CA LEU A 874 -32.51 3.80 -8.91
C LEU A 874 -33.29 2.61 -8.33
N GLN A 875 -32.70 1.41 -8.45
CA GLN A 875 -33.29 0.16 -7.98
C GLN A 875 -32.52 -0.42 -6.78
N PHE A 876 -31.23 -0.17 -6.66
CA PHE A 876 -30.36 -0.72 -5.64
C PHE A 876 -29.52 0.37 -4.98
N LEU A 877 -29.65 0.50 -3.66
CA LEU A 877 -28.90 1.46 -2.85
C LEU A 877 -28.29 0.74 -1.63
N GLY A 878 -26.99 0.82 -1.45
CA GLY A 878 -26.30 0.16 -0.35
C GLY A 878 -25.37 1.08 0.42
N PHE A 879 -25.56 1.13 1.75
CA PHE A 879 -24.75 1.86 2.72
C PHE A 879 -24.09 0.95 3.77
N TRP A 880 -24.07 -0.35 3.58
CA TRP A 880 -23.55 -1.28 4.56
C TRP A 880 -22.24 -0.80 5.20
N GLY A 881 -22.10 -0.88 6.53
CA GLY A 881 -20.85 -0.54 7.24
C GLY A 881 -20.45 0.94 7.20
N ASN A 882 -21.41 1.86 7.16
CA ASN A 882 -21.20 3.30 7.31
C ASN A 882 -21.70 3.80 8.70
N SER A 883 -21.80 5.09 8.89
CA SER A 883 -22.27 5.71 10.14
C SER A 883 -23.50 6.59 9.92
N VAL A 884 -24.48 6.06 9.20
CA VAL A 884 -25.70 6.82 8.80
C VAL A 884 -26.52 7.26 10.01
N GLY A 885 -26.63 6.44 11.06
CA GLY A 885 -27.38 6.71 12.29
C GLY A 885 -28.85 7.01 12.07
N ASP A 886 -29.53 7.37 13.16
CA ASP A 886 -31.00 7.65 13.13
C ASP A 886 -31.36 8.84 12.24
N LYS A 887 -30.57 9.93 12.30
CA LYS A 887 -30.85 11.14 11.50
C LYS A 887 -30.72 10.90 10.01
N GLY A 888 -29.72 10.10 9.62
CA GLY A 888 -29.54 9.71 8.23
C GLY A 888 -30.62 8.75 7.75
N ALA A 889 -30.98 7.77 8.58
CA ALA A 889 -32.06 6.84 8.30
C ALA A 889 -33.41 7.58 8.14
N GLN A 890 -33.69 8.58 8.99
CA GLN A 890 -34.86 9.43 8.87
C GLN A 890 -34.92 10.17 7.53
N ALA A 891 -33.85 10.83 7.15
CA ALA A 891 -33.79 11.56 5.89
C ALA A 891 -33.96 10.66 4.66
N LEU A 892 -33.37 9.45 4.69
CA LEU A 892 -33.55 8.45 3.66
C LEU A 892 -34.98 7.94 3.61
N ALA A 893 -35.60 7.69 4.77
CA ALA A 893 -37.00 7.28 4.89
C ALA A 893 -37.96 8.31 4.28
N GLU A 894 -37.77 9.61 4.61
CA GLU A 894 -38.56 10.70 4.04
C GLU A 894 -38.42 10.78 2.51
N ALA A 895 -37.21 10.58 1.97
CA ALA A 895 -36.97 10.61 0.54
C ALA A 895 -37.54 9.39 -0.20
N LEU A 896 -37.61 8.24 0.48
CA LEU A 896 -38.02 6.97 -0.10
C LEU A 896 -39.52 6.68 0.07
N ALA A 897 -40.23 7.43 0.89
CA ALA A 897 -41.66 7.22 1.14
C ALA A 897 -42.48 7.19 -0.17
N ASP A 898 -42.26 8.11 -1.07
CA ASP A 898 -42.93 8.22 -2.37
C ASP A 898 -42.14 7.68 -3.55
N HIS A 899 -40.91 7.10 -3.29
CA HIS A 899 -40.02 6.61 -4.34
C HIS A 899 -40.56 5.32 -4.97
N ARG A 900 -40.60 5.25 -6.31
CA ARG A 900 -41.30 4.20 -7.06
C ARG A 900 -40.41 3.16 -7.72
N SER A 901 -39.09 3.35 -7.73
CA SER A 901 -38.17 2.46 -8.46
C SER A 901 -37.24 1.67 -7.55
N LEU A 902 -36.98 2.13 -6.30
CA LEU A 902 -36.05 1.43 -5.41
C LEU A 902 -36.64 0.09 -4.95
N ARG A 903 -35.88 -0.98 -5.17
CA ARG A 903 -36.25 -2.35 -4.84
C ARG A 903 -35.45 -2.94 -3.69
N TRP A 904 -34.23 -2.49 -3.51
CA TRP A 904 -33.30 -3.01 -2.51
C TRP A 904 -32.60 -1.86 -1.79
N LEU A 905 -32.66 -1.87 -0.46
CA LEU A 905 -31.97 -0.93 0.42
C LEU A 905 -31.21 -1.69 1.48
N SER A 906 -29.91 -1.42 1.60
CA SER A 906 -29.07 -1.97 2.67
C SER A 906 -28.52 -0.85 3.55
N LEU A 907 -28.81 -0.97 4.83
CA LEU A 907 -28.36 -0.11 5.93
C LEU A 907 -27.69 -0.96 7.03
N VAL A 908 -27.12 -2.11 6.68
CA VAL A 908 -26.45 -3.03 7.60
C VAL A 908 -25.30 -2.32 8.29
N GLY A 909 -25.14 -2.47 9.61
CA GLY A 909 -23.98 -1.94 10.35
C GLY A 909 -23.86 -0.40 10.29
N ASN A 910 -24.95 0.33 10.51
CA ASN A 910 -24.99 1.79 10.37
C ASN A 910 -25.33 2.54 11.67
N ASN A 911 -25.25 1.89 12.82
CA ASN A 911 -25.57 2.46 14.13
C ASN A 911 -27.00 3.07 14.19
N ILE A 912 -27.97 2.40 13.56
CA ILE A 912 -29.38 2.82 13.55
C ILE A 912 -30.06 2.25 14.81
N GLY A 913 -30.71 3.12 15.57
CA GLY A 913 -31.48 2.77 16.76
C GLY A 913 -33.00 2.71 16.50
N SER A 914 -33.77 2.72 17.60
CA SER A 914 -35.23 2.65 17.55
C SER A 914 -35.86 3.87 16.84
N MET A 915 -35.26 5.06 16.97
CA MET A 915 -35.76 6.28 16.31
C MET A 915 -35.61 6.21 14.77
N GLY A 916 -34.50 5.68 14.29
CA GLY A 916 -34.33 5.45 12.86
C GLY A 916 -35.28 4.38 12.33
N ALA A 917 -35.50 3.33 13.10
CA ALA A 917 -36.45 2.28 12.77
C ALA A 917 -37.90 2.81 12.69
N GLN A 918 -38.31 3.71 13.59
CA GLN A 918 -39.61 4.39 13.54
C GLN A 918 -39.79 5.18 12.24
N ALA A 919 -38.75 5.92 11.82
CA ALA A 919 -38.81 6.66 10.56
C ALA A 919 -38.93 5.73 9.35
N LEU A 920 -38.19 4.61 9.35
CA LEU A 920 -38.29 3.57 8.31
C LEU A 920 -39.69 2.88 8.32
N ALA A 921 -40.29 2.69 9.48
CA ALA A 921 -41.65 2.17 9.60
C ALA A 921 -42.67 3.08 8.90
N VAL A 922 -42.59 4.40 9.13
CA VAL A 922 -43.44 5.39 8.45
C VAL A 922 -43.21 5.38 6.94
N MET A 923 -41.95 5.19 6.49
CA MET A 923 -41.66 5.03 5.08
C MET A 923 -42.34 3.78 4.51
N LEU A 924 -42.23 2.64 5.20
CA LEU A 924 -42.81 1.37 4.75
C LEU A 924 -44.32 1.45 4.56
N GLU A 925 -45.04 2.22 5.37
CA GLU A 925 -46.51 2.41 5.22
C GLU A 925 -46.87 3.02 3.85
N LYS A 926 -46.01 3.86 3.27
CA LYS A 926 -46.28 4.60 2.04
C LYS A 926 -45.60 3.99 0.81
N ASN A 927 -44.42 3.35 1.02
CA ASN A 927 -43.62 2.85 -0.08
C ASN A 927 -44.20 1.57 -0.68
N VAL A 928 -44.35 1.59 -2.02
CA VAL A 928 -44.92 0.47 -2.79
C VAL A 928 -43.89 -0.23 -3.71
N SER A 929 -42.64 0.17 -3.64
CA SER A 929 -41.58 -0.30 -4.58
C SER A 929 -40.55 -1.19 -3.93
N LEU A 930 -40.23 -0.98 -2.64
CA LEU A 930 -39.16 -1.67 -1.92
C LEU A 930 -39.55 -3.14 -1.71
N LYS A 931 -38.62 -4.03 -2.09
CA LYS A 931 -38.78 -5.50 -2.01
C LYS A 931 -37.92 -6.13 -0.93
N GLU A 932 -36.77 -5.56 -0.65
CA GLU A 932 -35.83 -6.06 0.35
C GLU A 932 -35.24 -4.89 1.13
N LEU A 933 -35.28 -5.01 2.47
CA LEU A 933 -34.70 -4.06 3.42
C LEU A 933 -33.75 -4.82 4.35
N CYS A 934 -32.47 -4.44 4.32
CA CYS A 934 -31.42 -5.05 5.13
C CYS A 934 -31.01 -4.06 6.24
N LEU A 935 -31.21 -4.47 7.50
CA LEU A 935 -30.95 -3.70 8.72
C LEU A 935 -30.11 -4.50 9.73
N GLU A 936 -29.46 -5.58 9.30
CA GLU A 936 -28.61 -6.39 10.17
C GLU A 936 -27.52 -5.53 10.85
N GLU A 937 -27.00 -5.98 11.98
CA GLU A 937 -25.87 -5.35 12.69
C GLU A 937 -26.13 -3.88 13.09
N ASN A 938 -27.37 -3.55 13.52
CA ASN A 938 -27.75 -2.25 14.06
C ASN A 938 -28.18 -2.38 15.53
N GLN A 939 -28.82 -1.35 16.09
CA GLN A 939 -29.19 -1.29 17.50
C GLN A 939 -30.72 -1.05 17.66
N LEU A 940 -31.53 -1.72 16.83
CA LEU A 940 -32.96 -1.47 16.74
C LEU A 940 -33.71 -1.86 18.02
N GLN A 941 -33.29 -2.91 18.69
CA GLN A 941 -33.95 -3.50 19.86
C GLN A 941 -35.42 -3.82 19.60
N ASP A 942 -36.15 -4.21 20.62
CA ASP A 942 -37.60 -4.55 20.48
C ASP A 942 -38.43 -3.34 20.07
N GLU A 943 -38.12 -2.16 20.62
CA GLU A 943 -38.86 -0.93 20.33
C GLU A 943 -38.85 -0.59 18.83
N GLY A 944 -37.67 -0.62 18.22
CA GLY A 944 -37.53 -0.36 16.80
C GLY A 944 -38.21 -1.42 15.93
N VAL A 945 -38.08 -2.70 16.33
CA VAL A 945 -38.74 -3.81 15.61
C VAL A 945 -40.25 -3.75 15.72
N CYS A 946 -40.83 -3.40 16.90
CA CYS A 946 -42.24 -3.18 17.07
C CYS A 946 -42.76 -2.05 16.16
N ALA A 947 -41.98 -0.94 16.05
CA ALA A 947 -42.31 0.12 15.12
C ALA A 947 -42.31 -0.35 13.64
N LEU A 948 -41.30 -1.11 13.24
CA LEU A 948 -41.26 -1.71 11.89
C LEU A 948 -42.43 -2.65 11.64
N ALA A 949 -42.82 -3.44 12.65
CA ALA A 949 -43.99 -4.32 12.58
C ALA A 949 -45.26 -3.52 12.29
N GLU A 950 -45.47 -2.38 12.97
CA GLU A 950 -46.65 -1.53 12.68
C GLU A 950 -46.65 -1.00 11.24
N GLY A 951 -45.48 -0.53 10.74
CA GLY A 951 -45.36 -0.09 9.34
C GLY A 951 -45.63 -1.22 8.33
N LEU A 952 -45.26 -2.44 8.67
CA LEU A 952 -45.45 -3.61 7.82
C LEU A 952 -46.92 -4.08 7.74
N LYS A 953 -47.77 -3.77 8.73
CA LYS A 953 -49.23 -4.09 8.69
C LYS A 953 -49.89 -3.47 7.45
N ARG A 954 -49.43 -2.31 7.00
CA ARG A 954 -49.99 -1.60 5.85
C ARG A 954 -49.16 -1.79 4.56
N ASN A 955 -47.94 -2.34 4.66
CA ASN A 955 -47.07 -2.52 3.53
C ASN A 955 -47.45 -3.77 2.71
N SER A 956 -47.60 -3.58 1.41
CA SER A 956 -47.91 -4.66 0.45
C SER A 956 -46.79 -4.89 -0.58
N SER A 957 -45.59 -4.39 -0.35
CA SER A 957 -44.52 -4.43 -1.31
C SER A 957 -43.27 -5.17 -0.84
N LEU A 958 -42.93 -5.11 0.45
CA LEU A 958 -41.73 -5.73 0.99
C LEU A 958 -41.87 -7.26 1.01
N ARG A 959 -40.81 -7.96 0.60
CA ARG A 959 -40.73 -9.41 0.59
C ARG A 959 -39.74 -9.98 1.57
N VAL A 960 -38.60 -9.30 1.75
CA VAL A 960 -37.54 -9.76 2.62
C VAL A 960 -37.12 -8.63 3.57
N LEU A 961 -37.15 -8.93 4.86
CA LEU A 961 -36.66 -8.05 5.92
C LEU A 961 -35.55 -8.76 6.69
N LYS A 962 -34.39 -8.13 6.79
CA LYS A 962 -33.24 -8.70 7.50
C LYS A 962 -32.91 -7.88 8.73
N LEU A 963 -32.99 -8.53 9.91
CA LEU A 963 -32.86 -7.94 11.25
C LEU A 963 -31.85 -8.70 12.14
N SER A 964 -30.97 -9.50 11.56
CA SER A 964 -29.96 -10.25 12.32
C SER A 964 -29.06 -9.32 13.15
N ASN A 965 -28.64 -9.75 14.34
CA ASN A 965 -27.72 -8.98 15.22
C ASN A 965 -28.24 -7.56 15.56
N ASN A 966 -29.48 -7.43 16.05
CA ASN A 966 -30.08 -6.15 16.44
C ASN A 966 -30.49 -6.07 17.92
N GLY A 967 -30.17 -7.06 18.73
CA GLY A 967 -30.56 -7.11 20.14
C GLY A 967 -32.05 -7.38 20.34
N VAL A 968 -32.70 -8.01 19.37
CA VAL A 968 -34.15 -8.35 19.44
C VAL A 968 -34.38 -9.51 20.40
N THR A 969 -35.39 -9.38 21.25
CA THR A 969 -35.88 -10.45 22.13
C THR A 969 -37.18 -11.08 21.58
N HIS A 970 -37.77 -12.02 22.35
CA HIS A 970 -39.05 -12.62 21.98
C HIS A 970 -40.16 -11.59 21.80
N LEU A 971 -40.11 -10.45 22.49
CA LEU A 971 -41.14 -9.39 22.38
C LEU A 971 -41.18 -8.78 20.97
N GLY A 972 -39.99 -8.45 20.41
CA GLY A 972 -39.88 -7.96 19.04
C GLY A 972 -40.30 -9.01 18.01
N ALA A 973 -39.90 -10.29 18.25
CA ALA A 973 -40.24 -11.39 17.37
C ALA A 973 -41.75 -11.69 17.38
N GLU A 974 -42.44 -11.55 18.54
CA GLU A 974 -43.88 -11.74 18.66
C GLU A 974 -44.64 -10.65 17.92
N ALA A 975 -44.17 -9.39 17.97
CA ALA A 975 -44.76 -8.30 17.18
C ALA A 975 -44.67 -8.60 15.67
N LEU A 976 -43.54 -9.16 15.20
CA LEU A 976 -43.39 -9.59 13.80
C LEU A 976 -44.34 -10.78 13.47
N LEU A 977 -44.53 -11.77 14.37
CA LEU A 977 -45.47 -12.86 14.15
C LEU A 977 -46.87 -12.36 13.94
N GLN A 978 -47.34 -11.37 14.77
CA GLN A 978 -48.67 -10.77 14.62
C GLN A 978 -48.87 -10.12 13.26
N VAL A 979 -47.80 -9.51 12.70
CA VAL A 979 -47.86 -8.95 11.36
C VAL A 979 -47.96 -10.06 10.32
N LEU A 980 -47.23 -11.14 10.48
CA LEU A 980 -47.18 -12.24 9.51
C LEU A 980 -48.57 -12.96 9.42
N GLU A 981 -49.44 -12.91 10.46
CA GLU A 981 -50.79 -13.41 10.40
C GLU A 981 -51.63 -12.68 9.34
N SER A 982 -51.40 -11.39 9.15
CA SER A 982 -52.19 -10.55 8.23
C SER A 982 -51.44 -10.20 6.93
N ASN A 983 -50.11 -10.14 6.95
CA ASN A 983 -49.30 -9.77 5.79
C ASN A 983 -48.83 -11.00 5.03
N SER A 984 -49.39 -11.22 3.84
CA SER A 984 -49.03 -12.32 2.92
C SER A 984 -47.93 -11.96 1.94
N THR A 985 -47.43 -10.74 1.90
CA THR A 985 -46.40 -10.31 0.91
C THR A 985 -45.00 -10.58 1.40
N ILE A 986 -44.78 -10.64 2.70
CA ILE A 986 -43.48 -10.97 3.28
C ILE A 986 -43.20 -12.47 3.12
N LEU A 987 -42.03 -12.79 2.55
CA LEU A 987 -41.58 -14.16 2.33
C LEU A 987 -40.57 -14.62 3.38
N GLU A 988 -39.68 -13.70 3.84
CA GLU A 988 -38.63 -14.01 4.80
C GLU A 988 -38.35 -12.83 5.73
N ILE A 989 -38.18 -13.13 7.02
CA ILE A 989 -37.63 -12.23 8.04
C ILE A 989 -36.45 -12.94 8.71
N TRP A 990 -35.25 -12.35 8.63
CA TRP A 990 -34.01 -12.93 9.15
C TRP A 990 -33.73 -12.34 10.53
N LEU A 991 -33.62 -13.19 11.55
CA LEU A 991 -33.43 -12.82 12.96
C LEU A 991 -32.22 -13.47 13.62
N ARG A 992 -31.31 -14.05 12.85
CA ARG A 992 -30.12 -14.74 13.37
C ARG A 992 -29.26 -13.85 14.26
N GLY A 993 -28.64 -14.41 15.30
CA GLY A 993 -27.70 -13.67 16.15
C GLY A 993 -28.37 -12.63 17.06
N ASN A 994 -29.70 -12.69 17.24
CA ASN A 994 -30.44 -11.93 18.25
C ASN A 994 -30.49 -12.68 19.59
N THR A 995 -31.14 -12.10 20.61
CA THR A 995 -31.12 -12.57 21.99
C THR A 995 -32.26 -13.56 22.28
N PHE A 996 -32.29 -14.69 21.58
CA PHE A 996 -33.26 -15.75 21.78
C PHE A 996 -32.66 -16.93 22.56
N SER A 997 -33.39 -17.47 23.52
CA SER A 997 -33.07 -18.77 24.12
C SER A 997 -33.33 -19.91 23.13
N PRO A 998 -32.71 -21.10 23.29
CA PRO A 998 -32.98 -22.26 22.43
C PRO A 998 -34.46 -22.64 22.38
N ALA A 999 -35.21 -22.53 23.52
CA ALA A 999 -36.62 -22.84 23.58
C ALA A 999 -37.47 -21.79 22.82
N GLU A 1000 -37.10 -20.53 22.88
CA GLU A 1000 -37.78 -19.45 22.12
C GLU A 1000 -37.49 -19.60 20.62
N THR A 1001 -36.26 -19.96 20.24
CA THR A 1001 -35.91 -20.23 18.84
C THR A 1001 -36.74 -21.36 18.26
N GLU A 1002 -36.88 -22.48 19.01
CA GLU A 1002 -37.73 -23.61 18.62
C GLU A 1002 -39.21 -23.20 18.53
N PHE A 1003 -39.71 -22.50 19.52
CA PHE A 1003 -41.10 -22.01 19.54
C PHE A 1003 -41.40 -21.09 18.34
N LEU A 1004 -40.58 -20.09 18.10
CA LEU A 1004 -40.76 -19.11 17.02
C LEU A 1004 -40.68 -19.79 15.64
N SER A 1005 -39.74 -20.68 15.43
CA SER A 1005 -39.54 -21.38 14.14
C SER A 1005 -40.72 -22.32 13.79
N HIS A 1006 -41.42 -22.86 14.80
CA HIS A 1006 -42.63 -23.67 14.59
C HIS A 1006 -43.88 -22.85 14.31
N ARG A 1007 -43.93 -21.58 14.74
CA ARG A 1007 -45.10 -20.71 14.54
C ARG A 1007 -45.24 -20.21 13.13
N ASP A 1008 -44.11 -19.79 12.49
CA ASP A 1008 -44.12 -19.32 11.12
C ASP A 1008 -42.73 -19.60 10.45
N THR A 1009 -42.73 -20.36 9.36
CA THR A 1009 -41.55 -20.74 8.60
C THR A 1009 -40.87 -19.59 7.88
N ARG A 1010 -41.52 -18.43 7.81
CA ARG A 1010 -40.95 -17.19 7.24
C ARG A 1010 -39.96 -16.50 8.18
N LEU A 1011 -39.96 -16.84 9.48
CA LEU A 1011 -38.95 -16.41 10.44
C LEU A 1011 -37.71 -17.29 10.33
N LEU A 1012 -36.56 -16.72 9.97
CA LEU A 1012 -35.29 -17.38 9.87
C LEU A 1012 -34.39 -16.98 11.06
N LEU A 1013 -34.34 -17.87 12.06
CA LEU A 1013 -33.65 -17.67 13.34
C LEU A 1013 -32.23 -18.20 13.35
#